data_1d97acea3a35daad1e7cc5b740cfbcfe
#
_entry.id   1d97acea3a35daad1e7cc5b740cfbcfe
#
_cell.length_a   1.000
_cell.length_b   1.000
_cell.length_c   1.000
_cell.angle_alpha   90.00
_cell.angle_beta   90.00
_cell.angle_gamma   90.00
#
_symmetry.space_group_name_H-M   'P 1'
#
loop_
_entity.id
_entity.type
_entity.pdbx_description
1 polymer ?
#
loop_
_entity_poly.entity_id
_entity_poly.type
_entity_poly.pdbx_seq_one_letter_code
_entity_poly.pdbx_strand_id
1 'polypeptide(L)'
;MILSGCSGSGGDSSQNNNNNSNNNNNNLISGTNNETLDQITVPGGFDYTMTKTVSIDLRFTLKSGASPANTKVNIYTDKPSMNGDLIKSVMTDNSGYYRTTLEIGKHIEKLYVVYDYVGAVDGEWLLIEDDTAHYERDDLAFSGFRVLNKFFGLIAQTAYGYYASLGSEYSYMGSFDDEGVPDYLQSENDVLTISFLDDVNASLPEKKPVPDYHPEYIADGVNANTILTEEAEVWITFVHEGAGYKNVLGYYTYNKNDPPKKKSDLKNLKIIFPNASYKNSGGGLQSGNKVYLGKFPKDTVIGYFIIADGWDRYNQTNTDGQQVFYSNSEFNPEKKADDKRHNVMLWDPEREILLLGFEDLNRSKGSDDDFNDAVFFLAVNPPEAVDKTDLQEVDKPKDTDSDGVNDIYDEYPTDPLRAFNNYYPSQNTSGTLAFEDLWPSKGDYDFNDLVISYNYKYVTNAASEIVEIFASFTIKAVGAGFRNGFGFEIPVPYTTVSSVSGTSIKENYIKLNSNGTELGNENTVIIVSDNINKMITKPNGHFINTEKNVKYVEPVSFNVTINFGTPVKLTDSGMPPFNPFLIVNQNREKEVHLPGKSNTDLADTELFGQNDDTTVLHQKYYVTENNLPWALNIPYEFNHLRERVSIDKGYLKFIEWAKSGGSLYSDWYVNGAGKRDHEKIYEKPQ
;
A
#
# COMPACT_ATOMS: atom_id res chain seq x y z
N MET A 1 -16.60 -32.60 -47.90
CA MET A 1 -17.72 -33.44 -48.37
C MET A 1 -18.91 -33.08 -47.48
N ILE A 2 -19.76 -32.18 -47.93
CA ILE A 2 -21.05 -32.46 -48.55
C ILE A 2 -22.05 -32.80 -47.45
N LEU A 3 -22.86 -31.86 -47.07
CA LEU A 3 -24.17 -31.37 -47.51
C LEU A 3 -25.33 -32.13 -46.88
N SER A 4 -26.19 -31.39 -46.25
CA SER A 4 -27.59 -31.04 -46.54
C SER A 4 -28.59 -32.01 -45.90
N GLY A 5 -29.74 -31.65 -45.45
CA GLY A 5 -30.56 -30.52 -45.57
C GLY A 5 -32.01 -30.92 -45.29
N CYS A 6 -32.81 -29.90 -44.92
CA CYS A 6 -34.25 -29.72 -45.21
C CYS A 6 -35.27 -30.74 -44.79
N SER A 7 -36.25 -30.36 -44.14
CA SER A 7 -37.58 -29.71 -44.35
C SER A 7 -38.68 -30.68 -43.94
N GLY A 8 -39.82 -30.37 -43.48
CA GLY A 8 -40.68 -29.28 -43.44
C GLY A 8 -42.07 -29.67 -42.97
N SER A 9 -42.85 -28.67 -42.65
CA SER A 9 -44.30 -28.46 -42.84
C SER A 9 -45.28 -29.42 -42.13
N GLY A 10 -46.32 -28.93 -41.58
CA GLY A 10 -47.14 -27.77 -41.67
C GLY A 10 -48.46 -27.97 -40.94
N GLY A 11 -49.15 -26.92 -40.77
CA GLY A 11 -50.53 -26.64 -40.89
C GLY A 11 -51.34 -26.64 -39.59
N ASP A 12 -51.72 -25.52 -39.22
CA ASP A 12 -52.92 -24.66 -39.49
C ASP A 12 -54.01 -24.89 -38.42
N SER A 13 -54.63 -24.02 -37.76
CA SER A 13 -55.43 -22.87 -38.02
C SER A 13 -56.10 -22.33 -36.75
N SER A 14 -56.10 -21.07 -36.65
CA SER A 14 -57.15 -20.05 -36.48
C SER A 14 -57.62 -19.68 -35.08
N GLN A 15 -57.49 -18.48 -34.83
CA GLN A 15 -58.27 -17.26 -34.79
C GLN A 15 -58.48 -16.59 -33.42
N ASN A 16 -57.98 -15.39 -33.38
CA ASN A 16 -58.60 -14.10 -32.96
C ASN A 16 -59.06 -13.90 -31.52
N ASN A 17 -58.48 -12.92 -30.80
CA ASN A 17 -58.88 -11.51 -30.87
C ASN A 17 -58.09 -10.60 -29.90
N ASN A 18 -57.80 -9.43 -30.42
CA ASN A 18 -57.34 -8.19 -29.80
C ASN A 18 -57.69 -7.98 -28.31
N ASN A 19 -56.70 -7.47 -27.50
CA ASN A 19 -56.79 -6.07 -27.12
C ASN A 19 -55.47 -5.55 -26.49
N ASN A 20 -55.12 -4.36 -26.98
CA ASN A 20 -54.11 -3.45 -26.54
C ASN A 20 -54.24 -3.08 -25.03
N SER A 21 -53.17 -3.11 -24.28
CA SER A 21 -52.90 -2.11 -23.23
C SER A 21 -51.41 -2.16 -22.84
N ASN A 22 -50.69 -1.12 -23.23
CA ASN A 22 -49.41 -0.76 -22.61
C ASN A 22 -49.57 -0.70 -21.08
N ASN A 23 -48.72 -1.42 -20.38
CA ASN A 23 -48.34 -1.04 -19.02
C ASN A 23 -46.90 -1.44 -18.79
N ASN A 24 -46.02 -0.44 -18.86
CA ASN A 24 -44.73 -0.46 -18.21
C ASN A 24 -44.96 -0.63 -16.71
N ASN A 25 -44.70 -1.83 -16.20
CA ASN A 25 -44.51 -2.01 -14.76
C ASN A 25 -43.07 -2.44 -14.51
N ASN A 26 -42.24 -1.45 -14.24
CA ASN A 26 -41.07 -1.61 -13.39
C ASN A 26 -41.58 -2.04 -12.00
N ASN A 27 -41.77 -3.30 -11.78
CA ASN A 27 -41.87 -3.88 -10.45
C ASN A 27 -40.47 -4.04 -9.88
N LEU A 28 -39.96 -2.98 -9.26
CA LEU A 28 -39.05 -3.09 -8.15
C LEU A 28 -39.77 -3.96 -7.10
N ILE A 29 -39.33 -5.20 -6.95
CA ILE A 29 -39.74 -6.07 -5.86
C ILE A 29 -39.17 -5.45 -4.59
N SER A 30 -39.90 -4.55 -3.95
CA SER A 30 -39.74 -4.26 -2.54
C SER A 30 -40.45 -5.37 -1.74
N GLY A 31 -39.82 -6.54 -1.72
CA GLY A 31 -40.15 -7.57 -0.75
C GLY A 31 -39.58 -7.11 0.60
N THR A 32 -40.41 -6.51 1.45
CA THR A 32 -40.16 -6.48 2.89
C THR A 32 -40.24 -7.93 3.38
N ASN A 33 -39.13 -8.66 3.30
CA ASN A 33 -38.99 -9.90 4.04
C ASN A 33 -38.97 -9.50 5.52
N ASN A 34 -40.10 -9.74 6.22
CA ASN A 34 -40.22 -9.59 7.68
C ASN A 34 -39.51 -10.77 8.41
N GLU A 35 -38.58 -11.47 7.81
CA GLU A 35 -37.78 -12.50 8.47
C GLU A 35 -36.89 -11.82 9.53
N THR A 36 -36.96 -12.31 10.74
CA THR A 36 -36.01 -11.97 11.82
C THR A 36 -34.81 -12.91 11.73
N LEU A 37 -33.67 -12.53 12.35
CA LEU A 37 -32.47 -13.38 12.40
C LEU A 37 -32.77 -14.80 12.91
N ASP A 38 -33.67 -14.95 13.89
CA ASP A 38 -34.08 -16.27 14.41
C ASP A 38 -34.80 -17.17 13.39
N GLN A 39 -35.27 -16.61 12.29
CA GLN A 39 -36.05 -17.33 11.25
C GLN A 39 -35.23 -17.68 10.02
N ILE A 40 -34.02 -17.09 9.87
CA ILE A 40 -33.17 -17.42 8.74
C ILE A 40 -32.38 -18.69 9.00
N THR A 41 -32.10 -19.42 7.94
CA THR A 41 -31.13 -20.53 7.96
C THR A 41 -29.94 -20.13 7.11
N VAL A 42 -28.76 -20.13 7.73
CA VAL A 42 -27.47 -19.87 7.08
C VAL A 42 -26.90 -21.21 6.63
N PRO A 43 -26.28 -21.30 5.44
CA PRO A 43 -25.71 -22.56 4.95
C PRO A 43 -24.75 -23.19 5.95
N GLY A 44 -24.88 -24.49 6.18
CA GLY A 44 -23.96 -25.24 7.03
C GLY A 44 -22.52 -25.17 6.48
N GLY A 45 -21.57 -24.92 7.36
CA GLY A 45 -20.17 -24.72 6.97
C GLY A 45 -19.78 -23.30 6.58
N PHE A 46 -20.70 -22.34 6.53
CA PHE A 46 -20.36 -20.93 6.45
C PHE A 46 -19.84 -20.43 7.80
N ASP A 47 -18.61 -19.95 7.81
CA ASP A 47 -17.86 -19.53 9.01
C ASP A 47 -17.83 -18.02 9.24
N TYR A 48 -18.66 -17.28 8.51
CA TYR A 48 -18.73 -15.80 8.59
C TYR A 48 -17.43 -15.09 8.24
N THR A 49 -16.50 -15.77 7.56
CA THR A 49 -15.26 -15.17 7.10
C THR A 49 -15.53 -14.04 6.10
N MET A 50 -15.02 -12.86 6.39
CA MET A 50 -15.11 -11.65 5.55
C MET A 50 -13.79 -11.37 4.82
N THR A 51 -12.83 -12.27 4.95
CA THR A 51 -11.54 -12.23 4.27
C THR A 51 -11.43 -13.32 3.23
N LYS A 52 -10.47 -13.17 2.33
CA LYS A 52 -10.04 -14.16 1.36
C LYS A 52 -8.54 -14.24 1.32
N THR A 53 -8.01 -15.42 1.08
CA THR A 53 -6.59 -15.64 0.83
C THR A 53 -6.31 -15.43 -0.64
N VAL A 54 -5.45 -14.47 -0.98
CA VAL A 54 -5.05 -14.18 -2.35
C VAL A 54 -3.62 -14.66 -2.57
N SER A 55 -3.42 -15.49 -3.58
CA SER A 55 -2.08 -15.89 -4.02
C SER A 55 -1.45 -14.75 -4.83
N ILE A 56 -0.28 -14.32 -4.42
CA ILE A 56 0.51 -13.26 -5.06
C ILE A 56 1.68 -13.91 -5.79
N ASP A 57 1.80 -13.66 -7.10
CA ASP A 57 2.94 -14.05 -7.92
C ASP A 57 3.43 -12.82 -8.69
N LEU A 58 4.56 -12.26 -8.25
CA LEU A 58 5.18 -11.07 -8.82
C LEU A 58 6.49 -11.43 -9.47
N ARG A 59 6.75 -10.88 -10.65
CA ARG A 59 8.05 -10.90 -11.30
C ARG A 59 8.45 -9.48 -11.68
N PHE A 60 9.60 -9.04 -11.20
CA PHE A 60 10.18 -7.77 -11.57
C PHE A 60 11.22 -7.96 -12.65
N THR A 61 11.07 -7.26 -13.78
CA THR A 61 12.00 -7.26 -14.89
C THR A 61 12.17 -5.84 -15.40
N LEU A 62 13.40 -5.38 -15.53
CA LEU A 62 13.71 -4.10 -16.16
C LEU A 62 13.38 -4.11 -17.65
N LYS A 63 13.25 -2.94 -18.26
CA LYS A 63 13.05 -2.81 -19.71
C LYS A 63 14.15 -3.45 -20.56
N SER A 64 15.36 -3.61 -20.00
CA SER A 64 16.45 -4.35 -20.61
C SER A 64 16.23 -5.88 -20.65
N GLY A 65 15.18 -6.39 -20.01
CA GLY A 65 14.94 -7.82 -19.82
C GLY A 65 15.74 -8.44 -18.66
N ALA A 66 16.55 -7.64 -17.96
CA ALA A 66 17.24 -8.10 -16.75
C ALA A 66 16.32 -8.04 -15.54
N SER A 67 16.47 -8.98 -14.61
CA SER A 67 15.73 -8.99 -13.34
C SER A 67 16.71 -8.64 -12.22
N PRO A 68 16.59 -7.46 -11.59
CA PRO A 68 17.39 -7.14 -10.42
C PRO A 68 17.04 -8.11 -9.28
N ALA A 69 18.07 -8.66 -8.66
CA ALA A 69 17.93 -9.47 -7.47
C ALA A 69 17.68 -8.58 -6.26
N ASN A 70 16.99 -9.14 -5.26
CA ASN A 70 16.84 -8.48 -3.96
C ASN A 70 16.29 -7.05 -4.07
N THR A 71 15.25 -6.87 -4.89
CA THR A 71 14.54 -5.60 -5.00
C THR A 71 13.40 -5.56 -4.01
N LYS A 72 13.26 -4.47 -3.27
CA LYS A 72 12.14 -4.26 -2.35
C LYS A 72 10.85 -4.05 -3.11
N VAL A 73 9.82 -4.78 -2.70
CA VAL A 73 8.46 -4.68 -3.24
C VAL A 73 7.51 -4.35 -2.10
N ASN A 74 6.73 -3.29 -2.28
CA ASN A 74 5.71 -2.87 -1.34
C ASN A 74 4.32 -3.09 -1.94
N ILE A 75 3.42 -3.70 -1.17
CA ILE A 75 2.05 -3.99 -1.56
C ILE A 75 1.11 -3.14 -0.72
N TYR A 76 0.26 -2.36 -1.40
CA TYR A 76 -0.65 -1.38 -0.82
C TYR A 76 -2.12 -1.69 -1.15
N THR A 77 -3.03 -1.15 -0.35
CA THR A 77 -4.48 -1.19 -0.59
C THR A 77 -4.93 -0.32 -1.76
N ASP A 78 -4.22 0.77 -2.03
CA ASP A 78 -4.42 1.75 -3.11
C ASP A 78 -3.08 2.44 -3.42
N LYS A 79 -3.04 3.35 -4.38
CA LYS A 79 -1.86 4.20 -4.63
C LYS A 79 -1.49 4.96 -3.35
N PRO A 80 -0.20 4.98 -2.96
CA PRO A 80 0.26 5.79 -1.82
C PRO A 80 -0.14 7.27 -1.93
N SER A 81 -0.08 7.85 -3.14
CA SER A 81 -0.53 9.23 -3.42
C SER A 81 -2.04 9.44 -3.28
N MET A 82 -2.84 8.39 -3.19
CA MET A 82 -4.29 8.39 -2.96
C MET A 82 -4.66 7.82 -1.58
N ASN A 83 -3.77 7.94 -0.60
CA ASN A 83 -3.89 7.37 0.74
C ASN A 83 -3.96 5.84 0.77
N GLY A 84 -3.24 5.18 -0.14
CA GLY A 84 -3.06 3.73 -0.08
C GLY A 84 -2.23 3.33 1.13
N ASP A 85 -2.74 2.38 1.92
CA ASP A 85 -2.09 1.86 3.11
C ASP A 85 -1.21 0.67 2.77
N LEU A 86 0.01 0.66 3.32
CA LEU A 86 0.92 -0.48 3.21
C LEU A 86 0.35 -1.73 3.90
N ILE A 87 0.39 -2.84 3.20
CA ILE A 87 0.07 -4.17 3.73
C ILE A 87 1.36 -4.93 4.01
N LYS A 88 2.26 -4.98 3.02
CA LYS A 88 3.42 -5.86 3.08
C LYS A 88 4.63 -5.30 2.32
N SER A 89 5.80 -5.43 2.92
CA SER A 89 7.12 -5.18 2.32
C SER A 89 7.91 -6.49 2.26
N VAL A 90 8.54 -6.75 1.12
CA VAL A 90 9.30 -7.98 0.87
C VAL A 90 10.40 -7.76 -0.15
N MET A 91 11.31 -8.73 -0.28
CA MET A 91 12.33 -8.76 -1.33
C MET A 91 11.99 -9.77 -2.42
N THR A 92 12.31 -9.44 -3.66
CA THR A 92 12.36 -10.44 -4.74
C THR A 92 13.54 -11.38 -4.55
N ASP A 93 13.44 -12.60 -5.09
CA ASP A 93 14.55 -13.53 -5.14
C ASP A 93 15.60 -13.12 -6.21
N ASN A 94 16.66 -13.93 -6.34
CA ASN A 94 17.74 -13.72 -7.32
C ASN A 94 17.29 -13.73 -8.80
N SER A 95 16.04 -14.07 -9.07
CA SER A 95 15.44 -14.10 -10.41
C SER A 95 14.36 -13.03 -10.58
N GLY A 96 14.24 -12.11 -9.62
CA GLY A 96 13.24 -11.05 -9.61
C GLY A 96 11.82 -11.52 -9.26
N TYR A 97 11.65 -12.75 -8.74
CA TYR A 97 10.35 -13.28 -8.34
C TYR A 97 10.07 -13.08 -6.86
N TYR A 98 8.81 -12.83 -6.54
CA TYR A 98 8.26 -12.95 -5.21
C TYR A 98 6.90 -13.67 -5.24
N ARG A 99 6.77 -14.74 -4.43
CA ARG A 99 5.53 -15.51 -4.30
C ARG A 99 5.12 -15.63 -2.85
N THR A 100 3.86 -15.33 -2.58
CA THR A 100 3.28 -15.40 -1.23
C THR A 100 1.76 -15.49 -1.29
N THR A 101 1.15 -15.55 -0.10
CA THR A 101 -0.30 -15.36 0.06
C THR A 101 -0.56 -14.16 0.96
N LEU A 102 -1.65 -13.46 0.71
CA LEU A 102 -2.17 -12.39 1.54
C LEU A 102 -3.59 -12.72 1.98
N GLU A 103 -3.89 -12.42 3.25
CA GLU A 103 -5.25 -12.43 3.76
C GLU A 103 -5.81 -11.00 3.70
N ILE A 104 -6.84 -10.77 2.91
CA ILE A 104 -7.43 -9.43 2.70
C ILE A 104 -8.96 -9.48 2.76
N GLY A 105 -9.61 -8.33 2.93
CA GLY A 105 -11.07 -8.25 2.90
C GLY A 105 -11.64 -8.72 1.56
N LYS A 106 -12.74 -9.50 1.57
CA LYS A 106 -13.40 -10.01 0.36
C LYS A 106 -13.85 -8.91 -0.61
N HIS A 107 -14.08 -7.69 -0.11
CA HIS A 107 -14.45 -6.54 -0.92
C HIS A 107 -13.30 -5.94 -1.72
N ILE A 108 -12.05 -6.35 -1.46
CA ILE A 108 -10.87 -5.85 -2.18
C ILE A 108 -10.72 -6.64 -3.49
N GLU A 109 -10.78 -5.92 -4.61
CA GLU A 109 -10.72 -6.49 -5.96
C GLU A 109 -9.36 -6.25 -6.64
N LYS A 110 -8.56 -5.36 -6.08
CA LYS A 110 -7.24 -4.99 -6.60
C LYS A 110 -6.31 -4.52 -5.50
N LEU A 111 -5.01 -4.64 -5.73
CA LEU A 111 -3.93 -4.13 -4.89
C LEU A 111 -3.03 -3.23 -5.72
N TYR A 112 -2.21 -2.42 -5.09
CA TYR A 112 -1.21 -1.61 -5.75
C TYR A 112 0.19 -2.04 -5.34
N VAL A 113 1.06 -2.28 -6.30
CA VAL A 113 2.44 -2.74 -6.05
C VAL A 113 3.43 -1.68 -6.49
N VAL A 114 4.40 -1.40 -5.65
CA VAL A 114 5.52 -0.49 -5.91
C VAL A 114 6.82 -1.26 -5.78
N TYR A 115 7.68 -1.12 -6.76
CA TYR A 115 9.07 -1.59 -6.69
C TYR A 115 9.95 -0.40 -6.31
N ASP A 116 10.55 -0.44 -5.14
CA ASP A 116 11.49 0.61 -4.70
C ASP A 116 12.82 0.41 -5.42
N TYR A 117 12.90 0.83 -6.69
CA TYR A 117 14.09 0.65 -7.53
C TYR A 117 14.12 1.68 -8.65
N VAL A 118 15.15 2.53 -8.67
CA VAL A 118 15.39 3.47 -9.79
C VAL A 118 15.60 2.67 -11.07
N GLY A 119 14.83 3.00 -12.12
CA GLY A 119 14.74 2.19 -13.34
C GLY A 119 13.46 1.33 -13.40
N ALA A 120 12.73 1.18 -12.30
CA ALA A 120 11.35 0.67 -12.32
C ALA A 120 10.36 1.77 -12.75
N VAL A 121 9.19 1.37 -13.19
CA VAL A 121 8.05 2.30 -13.36
C VAL A 121 7.35 2.46 -12.01
N ASP A 122 6.84 3.66 -11.74
CA ASP A 122 5.92 3.90 -10.62
C ASP A 122 4.85 2.81 -10.57
N GLY A 123 4.70 2.16 -9.46
CA GLY A 123 3.82 1.05 -9.17
C GLY A 123 2.66 0.72 -10.11
N GLU A 124 2.12 -0.45 -9.97
CA GLU A 124 1.11 -1.03 -10.84
C GLU A 124 -0.08 -1.58 -10.06
N TRP A 125 -1.27 -1.56 -10.69
CA TRP A 125 -2.45 -2.24 -10.16
C TRP A 125 -2.38 -3.73 -10.44
N LEU A 126 -2.49 -4.54 -9.38
CA LEU A 126 -2.75 -5.96 -9.45
C LEU A 126 -4.26 -6.21 -9.38
N LEU A 127 -4.85 -6.71 -10.42
CA LEU A 127 -6.24 -7.20 -10.37
C LEU A 127 -6.26 -8.58 -9.72
N ILE A 128 -7.26 -8.83 -8.88
CA ILE A 128 -7.46 -10.11 -8.22
C ILE A 128 -8.53 -10.87 -8.99
N GLU A 129 -8.12 -11.93 -9.67
CA GLU A 129 -9.01 -12.81 -10.42
C GLU A 129 -8.89 -14.23 -9.85
N ASP A 130 -10.02 -14.88 -9.52
CA ASP A 130 -10.07 -16.22 -8.92
C ASP A 130 -9.10 -16.39 -7.73
N ASP A 131 -9.10 -15.40 -6.82
CA ASP A 131 -8.21 -15.32 -5.64
C ASP A 131 -6.70 -15.42 -5.96
N THR A 132 -6.33 -14.99 -7.15
CA THR A 132 -4.94 -14.89 -7.59
C THR A 132 -4.67 -13.47 -8.10
N ALA A 133 -3.54 -12.90 -7.72
CA ALA A 133 -3.01 -11.68 -8.29
C ALA A 133 -1.64 -11.98 -8.89
N HIS A 134 -1.56 -11.93 -10.20
CA HIS A 134 -0.36 -12.20 -10.96
C HIS A 134 0.11 -10.92 -11.65
N TYR A 135 1.41 -10.67 -11.58
CA TYR A 135 2.06 -9.61 -12.31
C TYR A 135 3.39 -10.12 -12.86
N GLU A 136 3.44 -10.23 -14.17
CA GLU A 136 4.68 -10.39 -14.92
C GLU A 136 4.79 -9.23 -15.88
N ARG A 137 5.80 -8.40 -15.69
CA ARG A 137 6.10 -7.33 -16.60
C ARG A 137 6.91 -7.90 -17.75
N ASP A 138 6.26 -8.09 -18.90
CA ASP A 138 6.89 -8.32 -20.17
C ASP A 138 6.67 -7.08 -21.04
N ASP A 139 7.70 -6.26 -21.23
CA ASP A 139 7.65 -5.05 -22.06
C ASP A 139 7.34 -5.37 -23.54
N LEU A 140 7.31 -6.64 -23.91
CA LEU A 140 6.99 -7.10 -25.26
C LEU A 140 5.51 -7.48 -25.45
N ALA A 141 4.73 -7.69 -24.38
CA ALA A 141 3.35 -8.19 -24.45
C ALA A 141 2.25 -7.12 -24.31
N PHE A 142 2.57 -5.83 -24.20
CA PHE A 142 1.60 -4.77 -23.86
C PHE A 142 0.75 -4.25 -25.04
N SER A 143 0.20 -5.13 -25.86
CA SER A 143 -0.82 -4.74 -26.86
C SER A 143 -2.28 -4.92 -26.41
N GLY A 144 -2.54 -5.49 -25.23
CA GLY A 144 -3.89 -5.94 -24.80
C GLY A 144 -4.64 -5.01 -23.81
N PHE A 145 -3.99 -4.15 -23.04
CA PHE A 145 -4.63 -3.44 -21.91
C PHE A 145 -5.05 -1.98 -22.19
N ARG A 146 -5.17 -1.57 -23.44
CA ARG A 146 -5.65 -0.21 -23.81
C ARG A 146 -7.14 0.07 -23.55
N VAL A 147 -7.93 -0.87 -23.09
CA VAL A 147 -9.41 -0.71 -23.02
C VAL A 147 -9.91 -0.16 -21.68
N LEU A 148 -9.19 -0.32 -20.57
CA LEU A 148 -9.69 0.12 -19.26
C LEU A 148 -9.33 1.57 -18.88
N ASN A 149 -8.29 2.16 -19.46
CA ASN A 149 -7.95 3.58 -19.20
C ASN A 149 -8.95 4.58 -19.85
N LYS A 150 -9.84 4.15 -20.73
CA LYS A 150 -10.84 5.04 -21.33
C LYS A 150 -12.05 5.33 -20.45
N PHE A 151 -12.31 4.57 -19.40
CA PHE A 151 -13.48 4.77 -18.53
C PHE A 151 -13.21 5.60 -17.26
N PHE A 152 -11.96 5.77 -16.85
CA PHE A 152 -11.59 6.59 -15.68
C PHE A 152 -11.08 8.00 -16.02
N GLY A 153 -11.00 8.36 -17.30
CA GLY A 153 -10.57 9.67 -17.76
C GLY A 153 -11.56 10.82 -17.54
N LEU A 154 -12.67 10.63 -16.82
CA LEU A 154 -13.72 11.64 -16.73
C LEU A 154 -13.92 12.31 -15.36
N ILE A 155 -13.15 12.00 -14.33
CA ILE A 155 -13.34 12.58 -12.98
C ILE A 155 -12.09 13.25 -12.38
N ALA A 156 -11.02 13.42 -13.11
CA ALA A 156 -9.88 14.24 -12.66
C ALA A 156 -9.68 15.46 -13.59
N GLN A 157 -10.71 16.27 -13.75
CA GLN A 157 -10.55 17.66 -14.16
C GLN A 157 -10.27 18.51 -12.91
N THR A 158 -9.18 18.26 -12.22
CA THR A 158 -8.56 19.29 -11.38
C THR A 158 -7.87 20.27 -12.33
N ALA A 159 -8.15 21.54 -12.14
CA ALA A 159 -7.72 22.66 -12.94
C ALA A 159 -6.24 22.54 -13.38
N TYR A 160 -5.99 22.09 -14.60
CA TYR A 160 -4.72 22.33 -15.27
C TYR A 160 -4.64 23.86 -15.48
N GLY A 161 -3.74 24.49 -14.76
CA GLY A 161 -3.38 25.87 -15.04
C GLY A 161 -2.90 25.92 -16.50
N TYR A 162 -3.41 26.87 -17.29
CA TYR A 162 -2.81 27.16 -18.60
C TYR A 162 -1.46 27.82 -18.31
N TYR A 163 -0.38 27.05 -18.49
CA TYR A 163 0.97 27.59 -18.43
C TYR A 163 1.25 28.42 -19.68
N ALA A 164 2.10 29.43 -19.54
CA ALA A 164 2.48 30.25 -20.67
C ALA A 164 3.44 29.49 -21.59
N SER A 165 3.44 29.82 -22.86
CA SER A 165 4.45 29.33 -23.79
C SER A 165 5.85 29.75 -23.33
N LEU A 166 6.86 28.94 -23.59
CA LEU A 166 8.24 29.26 -23.27
C LEU A 166 8.69 30.59 -23.84
N GLY A 167 9.47 31.33 -23.06
CA GLY A 167 10.08 32.59 -23.48
C GLY A 167 11.10 32.40 -24.62
N SER A 168 11.41 33.49 -25.31
CA SER A 168 12.35 33.48 -26.41
C SER A 168 13.81 33.21 -26.03
N GLU A 169 14.11 33.17 -24.72
CA GLU A 169 15.42 32.79 -24.15
C GLU A 169 15.70 31.31 -24.29
N TYR A 170 14.69 30.46 -24.49
CA TYR A 170 14.81 29.04 -24.69
C TYR A 170 14.90 28.68 -26.17
N SER A 171 15.66 27.66 -26.46
CA SER A 171 15.79 27.09 -27.82
C SER A 171 15.92 25.59 -27.75
N TYR A 172 15.43 24.90 -28.75
CA TYR A 172 15.56 23.45 -28.88
C TYR A 172 16.88 23.09 -29.58
N MET A 173 17.42 21.90 -29.27
CA MET A 173 18.58 21.35 -29.98
C MET A 173 18.19 20.84 -31.37
N GLY A 174 16.94 20.47 -31.61
CA GLY A 174 16.38 20.00 -32.87
C GLY A 174 14.87 19.84 -32.79
N SER A 175 14.28 19.05 -33.67
CA SER A 175 12.87 18.68 -33.64
C SER A 175 12.61 17.51 -32.69
N PHE A 176 11.33 17.26 -32.43
CA PHE A 176 10.85 16.19 -31.57
C PHE A 176 9.46 15.73 -32.02
N ASP A 177 9.04 14.54 -31.62
CA ASP A 177 7.75 13.96 -31.96
C ASP A 177 6.60 14.47 -31.04
N ASP A 178 5.41 13.91 -31.21
CA ASP A 178 4.20 14.26 -30.47
C ASP A 178 4.17 13.76 -29.00
N GLU A 179 5.14 12.93 -28.60
CA GLU A 179 5.38 12.52 -27.20
C GLU A 179 6.54 13.32 -26.57
N GLY A 180 7.19 14.22 -27.33
CA GLY A 180 8.31 15.03 -26.89
C GLY A 180 9.67 14.29 -26.98
N VAL A 181 9.74 13.19 -27.73
CA VAL A 181 10.99 12.46 -27.94
C VAL A 181 11.84 13.17 -28.96
N PRO A 182 13.13 13.50 -28.67
CA PRO A 182 14.01 14.19 -29.62
C PRO A 182 14.30 13.36 -30.86
N ASP A 183 14.22 13.99 -32.05
CA ASP A 183 14.69 13.40 -33.33
C ASP A 183 16.24 13.30 -33.40
N TYR A 184 16.93 13.98 -32.47
CA TYR A 184 18.40 14.03 -32.38
C TYR A 184 18.99 13.07 -31.33
N LEU A 185 18.21 12.08 -30.88
CA LEU A 185 18.74 10.97 -30.09
C LEU A 185 19.85 10.26 -30.88
N GLN A 186 20.87 9.79 -30.16
CA GLN A 186 21.90 8.95 -30.80
C GLN A 186 21.26 7.63 -31.26
N SER A 187 21.78 7.07 -32.35
CA SER A 187 21.25 5.84 -32.97
C SER A 187 21.36 4.60 -32.07
N GLU A 188 22.29 4.62 -31.14
CA GLU A 188 22.54 3.54 -30.18
C GLU A 188 22.30 4.07 -28.77
N ASN A 189 21.44 3.38 -28.01
CA ASN A 189 21.21 3.65 -26.60
C ASN A 189 22.38 3.15 -25.76
N ASP A 190 22.65 3.84 -24.66
CA ASP A 190 23.54 3.30 -23.64
C ASP A 190 22.89 2.12 -22.91
N VAL A 191 23.70 1.12 -22.59
CA VAL A 191 23.26 -0.05 -21.82
C VAL A 191 23.41 0.24 -20.33
N LEU A 192 22.28 0.34 -19.63
CA LEU A 192 22.28 0.48 -18.17
C LEU A 192 22.40 -0.92 -17.53
N THR A 193 23.54 -1.18 -16.90
CA THR A 193 23.78 -2.44 -16.20
C THR A 193 23.08 -2.44 -14.84
N ILE A 194 22.75 -3.63 -14.32
CA ILE A 194 22.19 -3.77 -12.95
C ILE A 194 23.15 -3.13 -11.94
N SER A 195 24.46 -3.42 -12.03
CA SER A 195 25.47 -2.82 -11.16
C SER A 195 25.46 -1.27 -11.17
N PHE A 196 25.20 -0.65 -12.32
CA PHE A 196 25.05 0.81 -12.39
C PHE A 196 23.77 1.28 -11.67
N LEU A 197 22.66 0.61 -11.92
CA LEU A 197 21.38 0.95 -11.29
C LEU A 197 21.40 0.71 -9.77
N ASP A 198 22.12 -0.32 -9.31
CA ASP A 198 22.32 -0.57 -7.88
C ASP A 198 23.10 0.58 -7.22
N ASP A 199 24.15 1.10 -7.88
CA ASP A 199 24.89 2.27 -7.42
C ASP A 199 24.02 3.54 -7.43
N VAL A 200 23.17 3.73 -8.45
CA VAL A 200 22.19 4.83 -8.48
C VAL A 200 21.21 4.70 -7.32
N ASN A 201 20.68 3.51 -7.07
CA ASN A 201 19.77 3.26 -5.95
C ASN A 201 20.46 3.44 -4.58
N ALA A 202 21.74 3.10 -4.47
CA ALA A 202 22.49 3.36 -3.24
C ALA A 202 22.71 4.86 -2.99
N SER A 203 22.84 5.64 -4.09
CA SER A 203 23.11 7.09 -4.01
C SER A 203 21.86 7.94 -3.85
N LEU A 204 20.78 7.62 -4.57
CA LEU A 204 19.52 8.36 -4.65
C LEU A 204 18.32 7.40 -4.49
N PRO A 205 18.19 6.75 -3.31
CA PRO A 205 17.12 5.78 -3.07
C PRO A 205 15.75 6.45 -2.96
N GLU A 206 14.74 5.81 -3.52
CA GLU A 206 13.34 6.23 -3.50
C GLU A 206 12.83 6.52 -2.07
N LYS A 207 12.21 7.68 -1.86
CA LYS A 207 11.64 8.12 -0.57
C LYS A 207 12.65 8.21 0.58
N LYS A 208 13.92 8.33 0.29
CA LYS A 208 14.97 8.56 1.28
C LYS A 208 15.54 9.97 1.07
N PRO A 209 15.11 10.96 1.86
CA PRO A 209 15.55 12.36 1.67
C PRO A 209 17.07 12.51 1.71
N VAL A 210 17.68 13.07 0.68
CA VAL A 210 19.13 13.33 0.62
C VAL A 210 19.61 14.17 1.82
N PRO A 211 18.87 15.18 2.33
CA PRO A 211 19.29 15.90 3.54
C PRO A 211 19.51 15.04 4.77
N ASP A 212 18.80 13.90 4.85
CA ASP A 212 18.86 13.00 6.01
C ASP A 212 19.86 11.84 5.79
N TYR A 213 19.96 11.33 4.56
CA TYR A 213 20.73 10.13 4.25
C TYR A 213 22.11 10.43 3.66
N HIS A 214 22.22 11.48 2.82
CA HIS A 214 23.44 11.92 2.14
C HIS A 214 23.60 13.44 2.17
N PRO A 215 23.60 14.07 3.37
CA PRO A 215 23.72 15.54 3.47
C PRO A 215 24.99 16.07 2.80
N GLU A 216 26.03 15.24 2.65
CA GLU A 216 27.28 15.58 1.96
C GLU A 216 27.08 15.87 0.46
N TYR A 217 26.05 15.34 -0.20
CA TYR A 217 25.78 15.57 -1.62
C TYR A 217 25.29 16.98 -1.92
N ILE A 218 24.68 17.62 -0.92
CA ILE A 218 24.10 18.95 -1.04
C ILE A 218 24.74 19.99 -0.12
N ALA A 219 25.87 19.63 0.54
CA ALA A 219 26.58 20.50 1.44
C ALA A 219 27.12 21.77 0.72
N ASP A 220 27.35 22.83 1.48
CA ASP A 220 27.94 24.06 0.96
C ASP A 220 29.30 23.79 0.28
N GLY A 221 29.45 24.31 -0.93
CA GLY A 221 30.67 24.15 -1.73
C GLY A 221 30.69 22.94 -2.63
N VAL A 222 29.75 21.98 -2.49
CA VAL A 222 29.64 20.84 -3.40
C VAL A 222 29.17 21.31 -4.77
N ASN A 223 29.88 20.86 -5.82
CA ASN A 223 29.60 21.25 -7.19
C ASN A 223 28.31 20.59 -7.72
N ALA A 224 27.51 21.36 -8.46
CA ALA A 224 26.24 20.94 -9.06
C ALA A 224 26.24 21.01 -10.60
N ASN A 225 27.37 21.38 -11.20
CA ASN A 225 27.52 21.65 -12.63
C ASN A 225 28.66 20.84 -13.22
N THR A 226 28.63 20.57 -14.53
CA THR A 226 29.80 20.01 -15.21
C THR A 226 30.79 21.12 -15.53
N ILE A 227 32.00 21.05 -14.99
CA ILE A 227 33.07 22.02 -15.19
C ILE A 227 34.18 21.36 -16.00
N LEU A 228 34.58 21.98 -17.13
CA LEU A 228 35.60 21.45 -18.02
C LEU A 228 36.96 22.11 -17.81
N THR A 229 37.98 21.30 -17.56
CA THR A 229 39.38 21.74 -17.38
C THR A 229 40.17 21.77 -18.69
N GLU A 230 39.61 21.13 -19.73
CA GLU A 230 40.13 21.14 -21.10
C GLU A 230 38.96 20.98 -22.11
N GLU A 231 39.26 21.06 -23.42
CA GLU A 231 38.20 20.89 -24.45
C GLU A 231 37.69 19.45 -24.45
N ALA A 232 36.37 19.26 -24.43
CA ALA A 232 35.76 17.95 -24.41
C ALA A 232 34.42 17.89 -25.13
N GLU A 233 34.07 16.68 -25.56
CA GLU A 233 32.74 16.33 -26.06
C GLU A 233 31.86 15.83 -24.88
N VAL A 234 30.58 16.17 -24.90
CA VAL A 234 29.65 15.85 -23.79
C VAL A 234 28.37 15.23 -24.34
N TRP A 235 27.96 14.13 -23.73
CA TRP A 235 26.66 13.47 -23.93
C TRP A 235 25.88 13.42 -22.62
N ILE A 236 24.57 13.35 -22.75
CA ILE A 236 23.68 13.10 -21.61
C ILE A 236 22.74 11.94 -21.94
N THR A 237 22.53 11.05 -20.98
CA THR A 237 21.71 9.85 -21.13
C THR A 237 20.61 9.86 -20.08
N PHE A 238 19.39 9.61 -20.52
CA PHE A 238 18.22 9.43 -19.63
C PHE A 238 18.30 8.08 -18.92
N VAL A 239 18.19 8.10 -17.60
CA VAL A 239 18.22 6.91 -16.73
C VAL A 239 16.83 6.57 -16.22
N HIS A 240 16.17 7.53 -15.55
CA HIS A 240 14.93 7.31 -14.81
C HIS A 240 14.09 8.57 -14.69
N GLU A 241 12.76 8.38 -14.58
CA GLU A 241 11.78 9.36 -14.13
C GLU A 241 11.02 8.74 -12.96
N GLY A 242 11.10 9.37 -11.77
CA GLY A 242 10.38 9.00 -10.55
C GLY A 242 9.17 9.89 -10.27
N ALA A 243 8.95 10.96 -11.06
CA ALA A 243 7.92 11.96 -10.81
C ALA A 243 6.63 11.73 -11.61
N GLY A 244 5.52 12.25 -11.07
CA GLY A 244 4.26 12.34 -11.81
C GLY A 244 4.20 13.48 -12.82
N TYR A 245 5.11 14.46 -12.76
CA TYR A 245 5.21 15.60 -13.66
C TYR A 245 5.84 15.24 -15.01
N LYS A 246 5.44 15.99 -16.05
CA LYS A 246 6.03 15.87 -17.38
C LYS A 246 7.13 16.91 -17.50
N ASN A 247 8.29 16.55 -16.98
CA ASN A 247 9.42 17.44 -16.82
C ASN A 247 10.14 17.72 -18.13
N VAL A 248 10.74 18.91 -18.25
CA VAL A 248 11.62 19.29 -19.36
C VAL A 248 13.02 19.42 -18.83
N LEU A 249 13.99 18.76 -19.46
CA LEU A 249 15.40 18.96 -19.11
C LEU A 249 16.06 19.87 -20.15
N GLY A 250 16.89 20.79 -19.65
CA GLY A 250 17.72 21.64 -20.48
C GLY A 250 19.05 21.98 -19.84
N TYR A 251 19.89 22.70 -20.60
CA TYR A 251 21.19 23.18 -20.15
C TYR A 251 21.47 24.61 -20.60
N TYR A 252 22.44 25.22 -19.96
CA TYR A 252 23.06 26.50 -20.33
C TYR A 252 24.57 26.44 -20.09
N THR A 253 25.31 27.34 -20.71
CA THR A 253 26.77 27.37 -20.56
C THR A 253 27.27 28.77 -20.22
N TYR A 254 28.35 28.81 -19.46
CA TYR A 254 29.08 30.03 -19.15
C TYR A 254 30.58 29.74 -18.94
N ASN A 255 31.40 30.78 -18.93
CA ASN A 255 32.82 30.63 -18.63
C ASN A 255 33.03 30.60 -17.10
N LYS A 256 33.82 29.66 -16.59
CA LYS A 256 34.15 29.50 -15.17
C LYS A 256 34.63 30.80 -14.52
N ASN A 257 35.33 31.63 -15.30
CA ASN A 257 35.89 32.90 -14.81
C ASN A 257 34.91 34.10 -14.91
N ASP A 258 33.74 33.91 -15.52
CA ASP A 258 32.68 34.91 -15.62
C ASP A 258 31.32 34.30 -15.36
N PRO A 259 31.03 33.83 -14.12
CA PRO A 259 29.78 33.17 -13.78
C PRO A 259 28.60 34.16 -13.78
N PRO A 260 27.38 33.72 -14.14
CA PRO A 260 26.19 34.54 -14.07
C PRO A 260 25.89 34.93 -12.63
N LYS A 261 25.52 36.22 -12.40
CA LYS A 261 25.25 36.77 -11.05
C LYS A 261 23.76 36.77 -10.71
N LYS A 262 22.89 36.59 -11.70
CA LYS A 262 21.42 36.52 -11.57
C LYS A 262 20.83 35.74 -12.71
N LYS A 263 19.62 35.22 -12.52
CA LYS A 263 18.87 34.43 -13.54
C LYS A 263 18.84 35.09 -14.92
N SER A 264 18.68 36.42 -15.01
CA SER A 264 18.66 37.15 -16.30
C SER A 264 19.99 37.22 -17.05
N ASP A 265 21.07 36.79 -16.42
CA ASP A 265 22.39 36.71 -17.07
C ASP A 265 22.57 35.40 -17.85
N LEU A 266 21.70 34.39 -17.57
CA LEU A 266 21.66 33.14 -18.32
C LEU A 266 21.27 33.39 -19.77
N LYS A 267 22.06 32.85 -20.68
CA LYS A 267 21.87 32.99 -22.13
C LYS A 267 21.82 31.61 -22.79
N ASN A 268 21.10 31.54 -23.91
CA ASN A 268 21.07 30.33 -24.76
C ASN A 268 20.66 29.06 -23.98
N LEU A 269 19.58 29.17 -23.20
CA LEU A 269 19.01 27.99 -22.55
C LEU A 269 18.54 27.03 -23.63
N LYS A 270 19.13 25.83 -23.65
CA LYS A 270 18.82 24.79 -24.64
C LYS A 270 18.06 23.64 -24.01
N ILE A 271 16.95 23.27 -24.60
CA ILE A 271 16.15 22.10 -24.21
C ILE A 271 16.80 20.86 -24.81
N ILE A 272 17.11 19.90 -23.94
CA ILE A 272 17.69 18.59 -24.28
C ILE A 272 16.60 17.55 -24.48
N PHE A 273 15.72 17.39 -23.47
CA PHE A 273 14.57 16.50 -23.51
C PHE A 273 13.30 17.34 -23.32
N PRO A 274 12.53 17.57 -24.40
CA PRO A 274 11.25 18.30 -24.33
C PRO A 274 10.24 17.66 -23.38
N ASN A 275 10.32 16.35 -23.20
CA ASN A 275 9.55 15.58 -22.24
C ASN A 275 10.44 14.48 -21.66
N ALA A 276 10.91 14.64 -20.43
CA ALA A 276 11.79 13.70 -19.75
C ALA A 276 10.96 12.60 -19.03
N SER A 277 9.97 12.04 -19.72
CA SER A 277 9.09 11.00 -19.17
C SER A 277 9.18 9.70 -19.96
N TYR A 278 9.01 8.60 -19.25
CA TYR A 278 8.99 7.26 -19.83
C TYR A 278 7.86 7.06 -20.85
N LYS A 279 8.12 6.19 -21.79
CA LYS A 279 7.09 5.59 -22.62
C LYS A 279 6.03 4.92 -21.73
N ASN A 280 4.75 5.32 -21.94
CA ASN A 280 3.59 4.93 -21.12
C ASN A 280 3.43 5.65 -19.77
N SER A 281 4.37 6.49 -19.35
CA SER A 281 4.23 7.42 -18.21
C SER A 281 3.89 8.85 -18.67
N GLY A 282 3.43 9.04 -19.90
CA GLY A 282 3.08 10.33 -20.49
C GLY A 282 4.17 10.95 -21.35
N GLY A 283 5.21 10.19 -21.68
CA GLY A 283 6.27 10.49 -22.64
C GLY A 283 6.64 9.28 -23.49
N GLY A 284 7.75 9.37 -24.21
CA GLY A 284 8.21 8.33 -25.12
C GLY A 284 9.64 7.86 -24.87
N LEU A 285 10.35 8.41 -23.87
CA LEU A 285 11.73 8.05 -23.59
C LEU A 285 11.87 6.62 -23.04
N GLN A 286 13.03 6.07 -23.24
CA GLN A 286 13.48 4.80 -22.69
C GLN A 286 14.84 4.99 -21.99
N SER A 287 15.06 4.25 -20.89
CA SER A 287 16.38 4.25 -20.24
C SER A 287 17.48 3.95 -21.25
N GLY A 288 18.55 4.74 -21.23
CA GLY A 288 19.62 4.66 -22.20
C GLY A 288 19.50 5.61 -23.40
N ASN A 289 18.34 6.29 -23.59
CA ASN A 289 18.24 7.31 -24.64
C ASN A 289 19.27 8.42 -24.42
N LYS A 290 20.07 8.72 -25.45
CA LYS A 290 21.28 9.53 -25.37
C LYS A 290 21.26 10.69 -26.33
N VAL A 291 21.68 11.86 -25.87
CA VAL A 291 21.82 13.09 -26.66
C VAL A 291 23.26 13.59 -26.62
N TYR A 292 23.80 13.95 -27.77
CA TYR A 292 25.07 14.67 -27.89
C TYR A 292 24.87 16.16 -27.67
N LEU A 293 25.41 16.71 -26.58
CA LEU A 293 25.29 18.14 -26.26
C LEU A 293 26.21 19.03 -27.10
N GLY A 294 27.34 18.49 -27.52
CA GLY A 294 28.33 19.18 -28.33
C GLY A 294 29.74 19.08 -27.79
N LYS A 295 30.63 19.83 -28.44
CA LYS A 295 32.03 19.99 -28.07
C LYS A 295 32.21 21.37 -27.43
N PHE A 296 32.77 21.39 -26.23
CA PHE A 296 32.89 22.59 -25.42
C PHE A 296 34.37 22.89 -25.12
N PRO A 297 34.76 24.17 -25.15
CA PRO A 297 36.14 24.55 -24.86
C PRO A 297 36.45 24.42 -23.35
N LYS A 298 37.74 24.43 -23.04
CA LYS A 298 38.27 24.59 -21.69
C LYS A 298 37.57 25.76 -20.94
N ASP A 299 37.45 25.63 -19.63
CA ASP A 299 36.84 26.59 -18.70
C ASP A 299 35.32 26.81 -18.95
N THR A 300 34.68 25.93 -19.74
CA THR A 300 33.20 25.91 -19.82
C THR A 300 32.60 25.27 -18.59
N VAL A 301 31.58 25.93 -18.05
CA VAL A 301 30.64 25.35 -17.09
C VAL A 301 29.34 25.06 -17.81
N ILE A 302 28.85 23.84 -17.70
CA ILE A 302 27.54 23.41 -18.17
C ILE A 302 26.64 23.32 -16.96
N GLY A 303 25.71 24.25 -16.86
CA GLY A 303 24.64 24.22 -15.87
C GLY A 303 23.37 23.60 -16.46
N TYR A 304 22.54 23.05 -15.62
CA TYR A 304 21.31 22.35 -16.02
C TYR A 304 20.08 23.03 -15.43
N PHE A 305 18.93 22.79 -16.05
CA PHE A 305 17.65 23.22 -15.49
C PHE A 305 16.56 22.18 -15.80
N ILE A 306 15.61 22.10 -14.88
CA ILE A 306 14.37 21.33 -15.09
C ILE A 306 13.18 22.28 -15.07
N ILE A 307 12.23 22.10 -15.99
CA ILE A 307 10.94 22.79 -15.95
C ILE A 307 9.92 21.76 -15.43
N ALA A 308 9.49 21.95 -14.21
CA ALA A 308 8.52 21.07 -13.56
C ALA A 308 7.19 21.12 -14.29
N ASP A 309 6.67 19.97 -14.74
CA ASP A 309 5.44 19.83 -15.52
C ASP A 309 5.39 20.74 -16.78
N GLY A 310 6.55 20.86 -17.44
CA GLY A 310 6.73 21.78 -18.58
C GLY A 310 6.26 21.24 -19.95
N TRP A 311 5.87 19.95 -20.05
CA TRP A 311 5.35 19.37 -21.28
C TRP A 311 3.83 19.44 -21.37
N ASP A 312 3.33 20.17 -22.35
CA ASP A 312 1.90 20.20 -22.68
C ASP A 312 1.57 19.13 -23.73
N ARG A 313 1.03 18.00 -23.29
CA ARG A 313 0.62 16.88 -24.14
C ARG A 313 -0.50 17.20 -25.12
N TYR A 314 -1.31 18.24 -24.86
CA TYR A 314 -2.44 18.62 -25.72
C TYR A 314 -1.99 19.47 -26.89
N ASN A 315 -1.06 20.38 -26.66
CA ASN A 315 -0.48 21.24 -27.66
C ASN A 315 0.84 20.72 -28.21
N GLN A 316 1.36 19.61 -27.67
CA GLN A 316 2.62 18.95 -28.07
C GLN A 316 3.78 19.95 -28.09
N THR A 317 3.91 20.73 -27.03
CA THR A 317 4.90 21.79 -26.89
C THR A 317 5.29 21.98 -25.43
N ASN A 318 6.38 22.74 -25.23
CA ASN A 318 6.81 23.11 -23.89
C ASN A 318 6.22 24.45 -23.46
N THR A 319 5.97 24.55 -22.17
CA THR A 319 5.48 25.71 -21.45
C THR A 319 6.45 26.07 -20.33
N ASP A 320 6.19 27.19 -19.64
CA ASP A 320 6.95 27.58 -18.43
C ASP A 320 6.65 26.69 -17.22
N GLY A 321 5.76 25.70 -17.37
CA GLY A 321 5.42 24.73 -16.36
C GLY A 321 4.97 25.33 -15.03
N GLN A 322 5.11 24.56 -13.98
CA GLN A 322 4.84 25.05 -12.61
C GLN A 322 5.98 25.92 -12.09
N GLN A 323 7.23 25.51 -12.36
CA GLN A 323 8.43 26.19 -11.87
C GLN A 323 9.65 25.73 -12.67
N VAL A 324 10.64 26.62 -12.81
CA VAL A 324 11.95 26.26 -13.38
C VAL A 324 12.97 26.24 -12.24
N PHE A 325 13.67 25.11 -12.08
CA PHE A 325 14.75 24.92 -11.14
C PHE A 325 16.09 24.79 -11.86
N TYR A 326 17.12 25.40 -11.33
CA TYR A 326 18.45 25.52 -11.92
C TYR A 326 19.49 24.84 -11.04
N SER A 327 20.50 24.25 -11.66
CA SER A 327 21.65 23.71 -10.93
C SER A 327 22.47 24.77 -10.19
N ASN A 328 22.42 26.01 -10.65
CA ASN A 328 22.87 27.16 -9.87
C ASN A 328 21.77 27.54 -8.84
N SER A 329 21.92 27.07 -7.63
CA SER A 329 20.90 27.15 -6.56
C SER A 329 20.46 28.57 -6.23
N GLU A 330 21.33 29.57 -6.40
CA GLU A 330 21.02 30.99 -6.18
C GLU A 330 19.89 31.52 -7.06
N PHE A 331 19.57 30.85 -8.18
CA PHE A 331 18.50 31.26 -9.11
C PHE A 331 17.14 30.64 -8.77
N ASN A 332 17.11 29.73 -7.80
CA ASN A 332 15.91 29.04 -7.37
C ASN A 332 15.08 29.86 -6.38
N PRO A 333 13.75 29.68 -6.35
CA PRO A 333 12.82 30.61 -5.71
C PRO A 333 12.74 30.49 -4.18
N GLU A 334 13.26 29.43 -3.60
CA GLU A 334 13.16 29.15 -2.17
C GLU A 334 13.81 30.24 -1.35
N LYS A 335 13.23 30.54 -0.17
CA LYS A 335 13.74 31.57 0.73
C LYS A 335 14.86 31.06 1.62
N LYS A 336 14.77 29.79 2.01
CA LYS A 336 15.75 29.13 2.86
C LYS A 336 16.88 28.61 1.97
N ALA A 337 18.12 28.87 2.34
CA ALA A 337 19.28 28.54 1.52
C ALA A 337 19.40 27.03 1.26
N ASP A 338 19.16 26.22 2.30
CA ASP A 338 19.24 24.76 2.23
C ASP A 338 18.21 24.13 1.28
N ASP A 339 17.07 24.82 1.06
CA ASP A 339 16.00 24.32 0.18
C ASP A 339 16.22 24.74 -1.29
N LYS A 340 17.20 25.58 -1.59
CA LYS A 340 17.42 26.12 -2.95
C LYS A 340 18.07 25.14 -3.91
N ARG A 341 18.69 24.07 -3.41
CA ARG A 341 19.36 23.11 -4.26
C ARG A 341 18.35 22.09 -4.80
N HIS A 342 18.28 21.94 -6.11
CA HIS A 342 17.33 21.06 -6.80
C HIS A 342 18.01 19.96 -7.62
N ASN A 343 19.33 19.88 -7.57
CA ASN A 343 20.04 18.78 -8.21
C ASN A 343 21.22 18.29 -7.38
N VAL A 344 21.52 17.02 -7.56
CA VAL A 344 22.73 16.35 -7.09
C VAL A 344 23.56 15.97 -8.31
N MET A 345 24.88 16.17 -8.21
CA MET A 345 25.84 15.69 -9.21
C MET A 345 26.93 14.88 -8.53
N LEU A 346 27.06 13.61 -8.92
CA LEU A 346 28.02 12.68 -8.33
C LEU A 346 28.97 12.14 -9.42
N TRP A 347 30.21 11.86 -9.02
CA TRP A 347 31.17 11.21 -9.87
C TRP A 347 31.13 9.69 -9.71
N ASP A 348 31.02 8.95 -10.81
CA ASP A 348 31.22 7.51 -10.83
C ASP A 348 32.63 7.18 -11.32
N PRO A 349 33.55 6.82 -10.43
CA PRO A 349 34.94 6.56 -10.81
C PRO A 349 35.13 5.24 -11.58
N GLU A 350 34.18 4.30 -11.46
CA GLU A 350 34.23 3.00 -12.11
C GLU A 350 33.89 3.10 -13.60
N ARG A 351 32.92 3.95 -13.92
CA ARG A 351 32.39 4.13 -15.28
C ARG A 351 32.85 5.44 -15.91
N GLU A 352 33.54 6.29 -15.16
CA GLU A 352 34.04 7.60 -15.58
C GLU A 352 32.94 8.53 -16.12
N ILE A 353 31.80 8.58 -15.42
CA ILE A 353 30.62 9.38 -15.77
C ILE A 353 30.18 10.24 -14.58
N LEU A 354 29.32 11.23 -14.85
CA LEU A 354 28.67 12.05 -13.84
C LEU A 354 27.18 11.63 -13.73
N LEU A 355 26.75 11.22 -12.55
CA LEU A 355 25.34 11.02 -12.25
C LEU A 355 24.70 12.38 -11.93
N LEU A 356 23.52 12.66 -12.49
CA LEU A 356 22.76 13.89 -12.30
C LEU A 356 21.32 13.51 -11.89
N GLY A 357 20.94 13.85 -10.67
CA GLY A 357 19.58 13.70 -10.17
C GLY A 357 18.92 15.05 -9.90
N PHE A 358 17.62 15.15 -10.13
CA PHE A 358 16.82 16.35 -9.92
C PHE A 358 15.63 16.10 -9.01
N GLU A 359 15.27 17.14 -8.26
CA GLU A 359 14.03 17.32 -7.51
C GLU A 359 13.15 18.35 -8.23
N ASP A 360 11.93 17.95 -8.61
CA ASP A 360 11.04 18.75 -9.45
C ASP A 360 9.97 19.53 -8.65
N LEU A 361 9.88 19.31 -7.35
CA LEU A 361 8.99 20.05 -6.46
C LEU A 361 9.74 21.14 -5.68
N ASN A 362 8.99 22.16 -5.26
CA ASN A 362 9.53 23.21 -4.36
C ASN A 362 9.81 22.60 -2.99
N ARG A 363 11.07 22.49 -2.61
CA ARG A 363 11.56 21.82 -1.40
C ARG A 363 11.06 22.42 -0.08
N SER A 364 10.58 23.67 -0.10
CA SER A 364 9.89 24.29 1.04
C SER A 364 8.40 23.91 1.14
N LYS A 365 7.85 23.08 0.22
CA LYS A 365 6.39 22.85 0.08
C LYS A 365 5.97 21.38 -0.07
N GLY A 366 6.76 20.46 0.44
CA GLY A 366 6.35 19.04 0.51
C GLY A 366 6.93 18.16 -0.59
N SER A 367 8.13 18.45 -1.06
CA SER A 367 9.03 17.56 -1.76
C SER A 367 9.45 16.41 -0.81
N ASP A 368 9.77 15.26 -1.32
CA ASP A 368 10.38 14.15 -0.56
C ASP A 368 11.90 14.23 -0.49
N ASP A 369 12.47 15.18 -1.25
CA ASP A 369 13.89 15.54 -1.22
C ASP A 369 14.84 14.38 -1.55
N ASP A 370 14.40 13.38 -2.33
CA ASP A 370 15.23 12.23 -2.71
C ASP A 370 16.04 12.43 -3.99
N PHE A 371 15.75 13.51 -4.75
CA PHE A 371 16.46 13.93 -5.95
C PHE A 371 16.49 12.90 -7.09
N ASN A 372 15.56 11.99 -7.12
CA ASN A 372 15.42 10.98 -8.16
C ASN A 372 14.19 11.17 -9.08
N ASP A 373 13.46 12.29 -8.96
CA ASP A 373 12.35 12.65 -9.86
C ASP A 373 12.73 12.61 -11.33
N ALA A 374 13.98 12.97 -11.65
CA ALA A 374 14.53 12.82 -12.98
C ALA A 374 16.06 12.55 -12.90
N VAL A 375 16.47 11.37 -13.33
CA VAL A 375 17.84 10.90 -13.22
C VAL A 375 18.47 10.75 -14.60
N PHE A 376 19.70 11.26 -14.75
CA PHE A 376 20.50 11.23 -15.97
C PHE A 376 21.93 10.89 -15.61
N PHE A 377 22.73 10.51 -16.60
CA PHE A 377 24.17 10.59 -16.47
C PHE A 377 24.80 11.30 -17.66
N LEU A 378 26.00 11.87 -17.42
CA LEU A 378 26.78 12.54 -18.44
C LEU A 378 28.07 11.77 -18.71
N ALA A 379 28.35 11.54 -19.99
CA ALA A 379 29.63 11.07 -20.46
C ALA A 379 30.41 12.24 -21.04
N VAL A 380 31.67 12.39 -20.66
CA VAL A 380 32.59 13.44 -21.12
C VAL A 380 33.82 12.76 -21.77
N ASN A 381 34.19 13.19 -22.94
CA ASN A 381 35.34 12.66 -23.63
C ASN A 381 36.33 13.75 -24.00
N PRO A 382 37.55 13.74 -23.43
CA PRO A 382 38.08 12.75 -22.50
C PRO A 382 37.52 12.95 -21.07
N PRO A 383 37.37 11.88 -20.25
CA PRO A 383 36.80 11.99 -18.89
C PRO A 383 37.67 12.76 -17.89
N GLU A 384 38.99 12.88 -18.19
CA GLU A 384 39.93 13.71 -17.42
C GLU A 384 39.61 15.21 -17.55
N ALA A 385 38.85 15.61 -18.56
CA ALA A 385 38.42 16.98 -18.75
C ALA A 385 37.43 17.47 -17.68
N VAL A 386 36.85 16.58 -16.91
CA VAL A 386 35.93 16.95 -15.80
C VAL A 386 36.73 17.45 -14.60
N ASP A 387 36.37 18.63 -14.08
CA ASP A 387 36.83 19.10 -12.77
C ASP A 387 36.09 18.30 -11.67
N LYS A 388 36.79 17.39 -11.04
CA LYS A 388 36.25 16.52 -9.97
C LYS A 388 36.40 17.11 -8.59
N THR A 389 36.97 18.31 -8.48
CA THR A 389 37.07 19.03 -7.22
C THR A 389 35.67 19.35 -6.72
N ASP A 390 35.40 19.08 -5.45
CA ASP A 390 34.11 19.33 -4.79
C ASP A 390 32.92 18.51 -5.36
N LEU A 391 33.19 17.39 -6.07
CA LEU A 391 32.21 16.36 -6.38
C LEU A 391 32.27 15.24 -5.33
N GLN A 392 31.11 14.75 -4.93
CA GLN A 392 31.01 13.49 -4.19
C GLN A 392 30.98 12.32 -5.17
N GLU A 393 31.40 11.13 -4.71
CA GLU A 393 31.31 9.92 -5.49
C GLU A 393 29.94 9.23 -5.31
N VAL A 394 29.53 8.43 -6.29
CA VAL A 394 28.36 7.57 -6.14
C VAL A 394 28.58 6.55 -5.01
N ASP A 395 27.54 6.28 -4.26
CA ASP A 395 27.57 5.24 -3.24
C ASP A 395 27.43 3.83 -3.85
N LYS A 396 27.83 2.85 -3.07
CA LYS A 396 27.70 1.43 -3.40
C LYS A 396 26.68 0.79 -2.47
N PRO A 397 25.97 -0.24 -2.94
CA PRO A 397 25.11 -1.03 -2.07
C PRO A 397 25.82 -1.48 -0.79
N LYS A 398 25.17 -1.28 0.36
CA LYS A 398 25.71 -1.60 1.67
C LYS A 398 24.69 -2.41 2.46
N ASP A 399 25.18 -3.42 3.18
CA ASP A 399 24.44 -4.26 4.10
C ASP A 399 25.24 -4.26 5.42
N THR A 400 24.83 -3.41 6.38
CA THR A 400 25.62 -3.10 7.57
C THR A 400 25.62 -4.23 8.59
N ASP A 401 24.52 -4.95 8.72
CA ASP A 401 24.37 -6.04 9.68
C ASP A 401 24.52 -7.44 9.06
N SER A 402 24.65 -7.48 7.73
CA SER A 402 24.91 -8.70 6.96
C SER A 402 23.79 -9.73 7.01
N ASP A 403 22.54 -9.28 7.05
CA ASP A 403 21.37 -10.15 7.00
C ASP A 403 20.93 -10.53 5.56
N GLY A 404 21.51 -9.85 4.55
CA GLY A 404 21.25 -10.05 3.12
C GLY A 404 20.28 -9.02 2.54
N VAL A 405 19.83 -8.02 3.30
CA VAL A 405 19.03 -6.87 2.86
C VAL A 405 19.91 -5.62 2.85
N ASN A 406 19.88 -4.88 1.76
CA ASN A 406 20.60 -3.62 1.65
C ASN A 406 20.05 -2.58 2.64
N ASP A 407 20.92 -1.77 3.26
CA ASP A 407 20.57 -0.70 4.21
C ASP A 407 19.47 0.23 3.69
N ILE A 408 19.43 0.49 2.37
CA ILE A 408 18.41 1.34 1.73
C ILE A 408 17.00 0.73 1.74
N TYR A 409 16.91 -0.59 1.77
CA TYR A 409 15.65 -1.35 1.77
C TYR A 409 15.28 -1.87 3.16
N ASP A 410 16.27 -1.93 4.07
CA ASP A 410 16.11 -2.43 5.42
C ASP A 410 15.54 -1.36 6.34
N GLU A 411 14.49 -1.70 7.07
CA GLU A 411 13.91 -0.82 8.09
C GLU A 411 14.66 -0.91 9.43
N TYR A 412 15.63 -1.84 9.53
CA TYR A 412 16.44 -2.13 10.71
C TYR A 412 17.93 -2.36 10.39
N PRO A 413 18.62 -1.47 9.67
CA PRO A 413 19.91 -1.73 9.00
C PRO A 413 21.10 -2.03 9.93
N THR A 414 20.86 -2.21 11.20
CA THR A 414 21.87 -2.58 12.22
C THR A 414 21.40 -3.74 13.11
N ASP A 415 20.34 -4.45 12.71
CA ASP A 415 19.76 -5.55 13.47
C ASP A 415 19.49 -6.77 12.58
N PRO A 416 20.41 -7.74 12.51
CA PRO A 416 20.35 -8.86 11.57
C PRO A 416 19.19 -9.84 11.80
N LEU A 417 18.34 -9.57 12.77
CA LEU A 417 17.14 -10.37 13.04
C LEU A 417 15.86 -9.74 12.50
N ARG A 418 15.89 -8.46 12.10
CA ARG A 418 14.72 -7.71 11.64
C ARG A 418 15.04 -7.02 10.32
N ALA A 419 14.08 -7.02 9.38
CA ALA A 419 14.24 -6.35 8.10
C ALA A 419 13.00 -5.52 7.71
N PHE A 420 11.76 -6.06 7.83
CA PHE A 420 10.57 -5.40 7.28
C PHE A 420 9.43 -5.31 8.28
N ASN A 421 8.68 -4.18 8.20
CA ASN A 421 7.40 -4.01 8.85
C ASN A 421 6.26 -4.40 7.91
N ASN A 422 5.35 -5.22 8.40
CA ASN A 422 4.17 -5.66 7.69
C ASN A 422 2.93 -5.42 8.55
N TYR A 423 1.75 -5.28 7.95
CA TYR A 423 0.55 -4.83 8.66
C TYR A 423 -0.66 -5.69 8.32
N TYR A 424 -1.60 -5.77 9.28
CA TYR A 424 -2.89 -6.39 9.07
C TYR A 424 -3.98 -5.64 9.86
N PRO A 425 -5.09 -5.24 9.20
CA PRO A 425 -5.42 -5.36 7.78
C PRO A 425 -4.49 -4.57 6.85
N SER A 426 -4.05 -3.36 7.23
CA SER A 426 -3.04 -2.52 6.58
C SER A 426 -2.50 -1.47 7.56
N GLN A 427 -1.51 -0.69 7.20
CA GLN A 427 -0.77 0.19 8.11
C GLN A 427 -1.66 1.14 8.94
N ASN A 428 -2.66 1.76 8.34
CA ASN A 428 -3.52 2.75 9.00
C ASN A 428 -4.99 2.32 9.11
N THR A 429 -5.34 1.15 8.55
CA THR A 429 -6.69 0.61 8.64
C THR A 429 -6.78 -0.40 9.78
N SER A 430 -7.79 -0.27 10.63
CA SER A 430 -8.06 -1.21 11.71
C SER A 430 -9.17 -2.18 11.31
N GLY A 431 -9.04 -3.44 11.72
CA GLY A 431 -10.15 -4.39 11.77
C GLY A 431 -10.95 -4.22 13.06
N THR A 432 -12.08 -4.91 13.16
CA THR A 432 -12.96 -4.88 14.33
C THR A 432 -13.43 -6.29 14.69
N LEU A 433 -13.29 -6.63 15.97
CA LEU A 433 -13.91 -7.80 16.61
C LEU A 433 -15.15 -7.35 17.37
N ALA A 434 -16.25 -8.09 17.23
CA ALA A 434 -17.53 -7.79 17.83
C ALA A 434 -18.12 -9.08 18.41
N PHE A 435 -18.45 -9.07 19.72
CA PHE A 435 -18.82 -10.26 20.48
C PHE A 435 -20.16 -10.13 21.16
N GLU A 436 -20.85 -11.27 21.33
CA GLU A 436 -21.93 -11.56 22.25
C GLU A 436 -21.42 -12.38 23.42
N ASP A 437 -21.88 -12.15 24.66
CA ASP A 437 -21.33 -12.78 25.85
C ASP A 437 -22.30 -13.78 26.55
N LEU A 438 -23.47 -14.03 25.98
CA LEU A 438 -24.44 -14.97 26.55
C LEU A 438 -24.20 -16.43 26.18
N TRP A 439 -23.25 -16.73 25.26
CA TRP A 439 -22.94 -18.12 24.92
C TRP A 439 -22.85 -19.03 26.16
N PRO A 440 -23.38 -20.28 26.15
CA PRO A 440 -23.99 -21.03 25.04
C PRO A 440 -25.42 -20.69 24.69
N SER A 441 -26.07 -19.74 25.42
CA SER A 441 -27.38 -19.19 25.04
C SER A 441 -27.22 -18.12 23.99
N LYS A 442 -28.18 -17.95 23.08
CA LYS A 442 -28.17 -16.88 22.10
C LYS A 442 -28.30 -15.51 22.77
N GLY A 443 -27.65 -14.51 22.16
CA GLY A 443 -27.80 -13.10 22.52
C GLY A 443 -28.94 -12.43 21.76
N ASP A 444 -28.91 -11.09 21.72
CA ASP A 444 -29.86 -10.27 20.95
C ASP A 444 -29.25 -9.87 19.55
N TYR A 445 -28.07 -10.39 19.22
CA TYR A 445 -27.37 -10.23 17.97
C TYR A 445 -27.04 -8.77 17.64
N ASP A 446 -26.79 -7.94 18.62
CA ASP A 446 -26.34 -6.57 18.42
C ASP A 446 -24.80 -6.47 18.33
N PHE A 447 -24.08 -7.56 18.70
CA PHE A 447 -22.63 -7.72 18.65
C PHE A 447 -21.88 -6.54 19.29
N ASN A 448 -22.42 -6.02 20.40
CA ASN A 448 -21.84 -4.87 21.07
C ASN A 448 -21.42 -5.13 22.52
N ASP A 449 -21.57 -6.35 23.03
CA ASP A 449 -21.15 -6.75 24.38
C ASP A 449 -19.64 -6.49 24.58
N LEU A 450 -18.85 -6.70 23.55
CA LEU A 450 -17.49 -6.19 23.46
C LEU A 450 -17.13 -5.87 22.01
N VAL A 451 -16.79 -4.61 21.75
CA VAL A 451 -16.29 -4.16 20.43
C VAL A 451 -14.87 -3.66 20.58
N ILE A 452 -13.93 -4.34 19.92
CA ILE A 452 -12.50 -4.01 19.91
C ILE A 452 -12.03 -3.81 18.47
N SER A 453 -11.48 -2.63 18.16
CA SER A 453 -10.69 -2.47 16.94
C SER A 453 -9.28 -2.99 17.15
N TYR A 454 -8.68 -3.55 16.11
CA TYR A 454 -7.32 -4.05 16.14
C TYR A 454 -6.52 -3.62 14.92
N ASN A 455 -5.22 -3.47 15.09
CA ASN A 455 -4.23 -3.38 14.03
C ASN A 455 -2.99 -4.14 14.48
N TYR A 456 -2.45 -4.99 13.62
CA TYR A 456 -1.23 -5.74 13.88
C TYR A 456 -0.12 -5.23 12.96
N LYS A 457 1.00 -4.82 13.57
CA LYS A 457 2.29 -4.72 12.88
C LYS A 457 3.10 -5.96 13.24
N TYR A 458 3.57 -6.69 12.25
CA TYR A 458 4.48 -7.79 12.45
C TYR A 458 5.78 -7.54 11.70
N VAL A 459 6.87 -7.68 12.45
CA VAL A 459 8.23 -7.50 11.94
C VAL A 459 8.73 -8.84 11.46
N THR A 460 9.32 -8.87 10.28
CA THR A 460 9.93 -10.06 9.69
C THR A 460 11.42 -9.87 9.49
N ASN A 461 12.17 -10.98 9.53
CA ASN A 461 13.56 -11.06 9.10
C ASN A 461 13.67 -11.05 7.56
N ALA A 462 14.89 -11.07 7.04
CA ALA A 462 15.19 -11.15 5.61
C ALA A 462 14.53 -12.36 4.90
N ALA A 463 14.32 -13.47 5.62
CA ALA A 463 13.63 -14.66 5.13
C ALA A 463 12.10 -14.57 5.17
N SER A 464 11.54 -13.39 5.50
CA SER A 464 10.09 -13.16 5.67
C SER A 464 9.44 -13.98 6.80
N GLU A 465 10.20 -14.38 7.83
CA GLU A 465 9.71 -15.05 9.02
C GLU A 465 9.45 -14.02 10.13
N ILE A 466 8.36 -14.19 10.87
CA ILE A 466 7.95 -13.29 11.95
C ILE A 466 8.90 -13.40 13.13
N VAL A 467 9.44 -12.30 13.59
CA VAL A 467 10.31 -12.20 14.77
C VAL A 467 9.65 -11.41 15.91
N GLU A 468 8.71 -10.51 15.58
CA GLU A 468 8.02 -9.67 16.55
C GLU A 468 6.62 -9.31 16.05
N ILE A 469 5.65 -9.23 16.97
CA ILE A 469 4.29 -8.74 16.69
C ILE A 469 3.97 -7.60 17.66
N PHE A 470 3.51 -6.47 17.11
CA PHE A 470 2.88 -5.38 17.84
C PHE A 470 1.38 -5.41 17.53
N ALA A 471 0.59 -5.84 18.50
CA ALA A 471 -0.87 -5.86 18.40
C ALA A 471 -1.44 -4.63 19.09
N SER A 472 -2.00 -3.72 18.31
CA SER A 472 -2.70 -2.51 18.81
C SER A 472 -4.18 -2.79 18.91
N PHE A 473 -4.76 -2.53 20.07
CA PHE A 473 -6.19 -2.72 20.35
C PHE A 473 -6.82 -1.42 20.83
N THR A 474 -8.09 -1.19 20.46
CA THR A 474 -8.87 -0.08 20.95
C THR A 474 -10.25 -0.57 21.39
N ILE A 475 -10.57 -0.45 22.67
CA ILE A 475 -11.90 -0.77 23.21
C ILE A 475 -12.86 0.33 22.77
N LYS A 476 -13.81 0.02 21.89
CA LYS A 476 -14.79 0.94 21.30
C LYS A 476 -16.09 0.99 22.13
N ALA A 477 -16.59 -0.19 22.53
CA ALA A 477 -17.85 -0.33 23.25
C ALA A 477 -17.83 -1.54 24.18
N VAL A 478 -18.65 -1.47 25.26
CA VAL A 478 -18.93 -2.57 26.18
C VAL A 478 -20.41 -2.52 26.57
N GLY A 479 -21.25 -3.28 25.84
CA GLY A 479 -22.69 -3.42 26.04
C GLY A 479 -23.08 -4.45 27.11
N ALA A 480 -22.09 -5.16 27.65
CA ALA A 480 -22.32 -6.26 28.58
C ALA A 480 -22.42 -5.89 30.04
N GLY A 481 -23.24 -6.65 30.75
CA GLY A 481 -23.28 -6.64 32.23
C GLY A 481 -22.14 -7.42 32.88
N PHE A 482 -21.59 -8.41 32.19
CA PHE A 482 -20.53 -9.28 32.69
C PHE A 482 -19.15 -8.61 32.74
N ARG A 483 -18.24 -9.22 33.50
CA ARG A 483 -16.83 -8.80 33.56
C ARG A 483 -16.02 -9.67 32.62
N ASN A 484 -16.03 -9.31 31.35
CA ASN A 484 -15.42 -10.09 30.32
C ASN A 484 -13.91 -9.83 30.20
N GLY A 485 -13.15 -10.88 29.92
CA GLY A 485 -11.77 -10.81 29.47
C GLY A 485 -11.67 -10.97 27.96
N PHE A 486 -10.49 -10.71 27.42
CA PHE A 486 -10.18 -10.84 26.00
C PHE A 486 -8.78 -11.43 25.80
N GLY A 487 -8.66 -12.37 24.90
CA GLY A 487 -7.41 -13.00 24.51
C GLY A 487 -7.43 -13.48 23.05
N PHE A 488 -6.30 -14.04 22.61
CA PHE A 488 -6.18 -14.72 21.32
C PHE A 488 -5.14 -15.83 21.37
N GLU A 489 -5.30 -16.81 20.51
CA GLU A 489 -4.38 -17.93 20.33
C GLU A 489 -3.67 -17.82 18.98
N ILE A 490 -2.36 -18.04 18.97
CA ILE A 490 -1.52 -18.25 17.78
C ILE A 490 -1.18 -19.74 17.71
N PRO A 491 -1.40 -20.45 16.58
CA PRO A 491 -1.24 -21.89 16.48
C PRO A 491 0.25 -22.31 16.35
N VAL A 492 1.09 -21.80 17.23
CA VAL A 492 2.49 -22.20 17.39
C VAL A 492 2.76 -22.50 18.86
N PRO A 493 3.68 -23.42 19.19
CA PRO A 493 4.00 -23.77 20.57
C PRO A 493 4.35 -22.52 21.40
N TYR A 494 3.83 -22.42 22.63
CA TYR A 494 4.12 -21.29 23.51
C TYR A 494 5.62 -21.08 23.78
N THR A 495 6.43 -22.11 23.62
CA THR A 495 7.89 -22.10 23.79
C THR A 495 8.62 -21.34 22.69
N THR A 496 7.98 -21.06 21.53
CA THR A 496 8.54 -20.22 20.47
C THR A 496 8.61 -18.75 20.86
N VAL A 497 7.73 -18.34 21.80
CA VAL A 497 7.67 -16.96 22.31
C VAL A 497 8.71 -16.77 23.40
N SER A 498 9.54 -15.74 23.25
CA SER A 498 10.53 -15.33 24.25
C SER A 498 9.92 -14.41 25.32
N SER A 499 9.03 -13.50 24.93
CA SER A 499 8.35 -12.61 25.86
C SER A 499 7.04 -12.04 25.32
N VAL A 500 6.09 -11.78 26.23
CA VAL A 500 4.88 -11.00 25.97
C VAL A 500 4.84 -9.83 26.96
N SER A 501 4.48 -8.65 26.48
CA SER A 501 4.33 -7.45 27.33
C SER A 501 3.13 -6.62 26.91
N GLY A 502 2.69 -5.69 27.76
CA GLY A 502 1.56 -4.80 27.49
C GLY A 502 0.19 -5.38 27.84
N THR A 503 0.10 -6.59 28.34
CA THR A 503 -1.14 -7.20 28.81
C THR A 503 -1.63 -6.60 30.13
N SER A 504 -2.95 -6.67 30.38
CA SER A 504 -3.60 -6.16 31.60
C SER A 504 -4.23 -7.30 32.42
N ILE A 505 -3.41 -7.99 33.21
CA ILE A 505 -3.85 -9.05 34.11
C ILE A 505 -4.00 -8.46 35.51
N LYS A 506 -5.23 -8.27 35.98
CA LYS A 506 -5.59 -7.57 37.23
C LYS A 506 -6.36 -8.45 38.19
N GLU A 507 -6.94 -9.53 37.72
CA GLU A 507 -7.71 -10.50 38.50
C GLU A 507 -6.86 -11.78 38.72
N ASN A 508 -7.24 -12.64 39.61
CA ASN A 508 -6.39 -13.74 40.04
C ASN A 508 -6.70 -15.09 39.37
N TYR A 509 -7.54 -15.11 38.34
CA TYR A 509 -7.96 -16.36 37.69
C TYR A 509 -7.09 -16.78 36.51
N ILE A 510 -6.28 -15.89 35.96
CA ILE A 510 -5.33 -16.18 34.88
C ILE A 510 -3.94 -16.53 35.48
N LYS A 511 -3.33 -17.56 34.95
CA LYS A 511 -1.94 -17.95 35.29
C LYS A 511 -1.06 -17.86 34.05
N LEU A 512 0.13 -17.31 34.21
CA LEU A 512 1.06 -17.08 33.12
C LEU A 512 2.33 -17.92 33.26
N ASN A 513 2.88 -18.34 32.14
CA ASN A 513 4.26 -18.82 32.00
C ASN A 513 5.24 -17.65 32.22
N SER A 514 6.51 -17.98 32.41
CA SER A 514 7.58 -16.97 32.60
C SER A 514 7.76 -16.03 31.43
N ASN A 515 7.37 -16.43 30.20
CA ASN A 515 7.42 -15.62 29.00
C ASN A 515 6.16 -14.76 28.76
N GLY A 516 5.17 -14.83 29.67
CA GLY A 516 3.94 -14.04 29.62
C GLY A 516 2.79 -14.67 28.81
N THR A 517 2.97 -15.84 28.20
CA THR A 517 1.88 -16.63 27.61
C THR A 517 1.05 -17.30 28.72
N GLU A 518 -0.20 -17.65 28.41
CA GLU A 518 -1.05 -18.34 29.40
C GLU A 518 -0.58 -19.76 29.67
N LEU A 519 -0.53 -20.13 30.95
CA LEU A 519 -0.13 -21.46 31.40
C LEU A 519 -1.26 -22.47 31.17
N GLY A 520 -0.89 -23.64 30.67
CA GLY A 520 -1.80 -24.79 30.52
C GLY A 520 -2.25 -25.02 29.06
N ASN A 521 -1.76 -24.23 28.12
CA ASN A 521 -1.98 -24.39 26.69
C ASN A 521 -0.73 -24.93 25.98
N GLU A 522 -0.89 -25.78 24.97
CA GLU A 522 0.18 -26.23 24.09
C GLU A 522 0.56 -25.12 23.12
N ASN A 523 -0.44 -24.47 22.52
CA ASN A 523 -0.27 -23.33 21.65
C ASN A 523 0.00 -22.03 22.43
N THR A 524 0.41 -20.99 21.70
CA THR A 524 0.64 -19.66 22.24
C THR A 524 -0.70 -18.96 22.49
N VAL A 525 -1.15 -18.95 23.75
CA VAL A 525 -2.34 -18.19 24.18
C VAL A 525 -1.91 -16.95 24.92
N ILE A 526 -2.44 -15.80 24.50
CA ILE A 526 -2.15 -14.49 25.08
C ILE A 526 -3.44 -13.88 25.61
N ILE A 527 -3.50 -13.72 26.93
CA ILE A 527 -4.59 -13.00 27.59
C ILE A 527 -4.24 -11.51 27.56
N VAL A 528 -4.95 -10.76 26.73
CA VAL A 528 -4.76 -9.32 26.54
C VAL A 528 -5.24 -8.55 27.76
N SER A 529 -6.44 -8.92 28.24
CA SER A 529 -6.99 -8.42 29.50
C SER A 529 -7.89 -9.47 30.15
N ASP A 530 -7.71 -9.68 31.45
CA ASP A 530 -8.57 -10.56 32.23
C ASP A 530 -9.87 -9.88 32.69
N ASN A 531 -9.99 -8.56 32.54
CA ASN A 531 -11.18 -7.80 32.86
C ASN A 531 -11.18 -6.45 32.12
N ILE A 532 -11.91 -6.37 31.00
CA ILE A 532 -12.02 -5.16 30.17
C ILE A 532 -12.48 -3.94 30.96
N ASN A 533 -13.36 -4.14 31.98
CA ASN A 533 -13.85 -3.05 32.82
C ASN A 533 -12.76 -2.41 33.74
N LYS A 534 -11.56 -3.01 33.80
CA LYS A 534 -10.38 -2.40 34.46
C LYS A 534 -9.60 -1.50 33.54
N MET A 535 -9.80 -1.59 32.22
CA MET A 535 -9.12 -0.78 31.24
C MET A 535 -9.94 0.45 30.85
N ILE A 536 -11.28 0.34 30.84
CA ILE A 536 -12.18 1.43 30.48
C ILE A 536 -13.30 1.53 31.54
N THR A 537 -13.63 2.76 31.98
CA THR A 537 -14.55 2.95 33.07
C THR A 537 -15.99 3.13 32.58
N LYS A 538 -16.89 2.28 33.03
CA LYS A 538 -18.35 2.40 32.77
C LYS A 538 -18.94 3.67 33.39
N PRO A 539 -19.85 4.39 32.71
CA PRO A 539 -20.70 5.39 33.31
C PRO A 539 -21.62 4.74 34.38
N ASN A 540 -21.93 5.44 35.47
CA ASN A 540 -22.76 4.89 36.51
C ASN A 540 -24.12 4.38 35.98
N GLY A 541 -24.36 3.06 36.14
CA GLY A 541 -25.60 2.41 35.75
C GLY A 541 -25.84 2.21 34.26
N HIS A 542 -24.82 2.47 33.41
CA HIS A 542 -24.94 2.39 31.97
C HIS A 542 -23.80 1.60 31.34
N PHE A 543 -23.99 1.17 30.08
CA PHE A 543 -22.98 0.53 29.25
C PHE A 543 -22.07 1.57 28.58
N ILE A 544 -20.98 1.13 27.98
CA ILE A 544 -20.01 2.00 27.30
C ILE A 544 -20.37 2.10 25.84
N ASN A 545 -20.74 3.29 25.38
CA ASN A 545 -20.94 3.64 23.95
C ASN A 545 -21.93 2.74 23.18
N THR A 546 -22.97 2.22 23.85
CA THR A 546 -24.02 1.44 23.18
C THR A 546 -25.41 2.08 23.38
N GLU A 547 -25.62 2.82 24.47
CA GLU A 547 -26.91 3.41 24.83
C GLU A 547 -27.04 4.84 24.30
N LYS A 548 -28.22 5.18 23.76
CA LYS A 548 -28.56 6.53 23.31
C LYS A 548 -28.68 7.48 24.52
N ASN A 549 -28.17 8.68 24.40
CA ASN A 549 -28.23 9.75 25.41
C ASN A 549 -27.42 9.48 26.70
N VAL A 550 -26.55 8.48 26.68
CA VAL A 550 -25.59 8.25 27.77
C VAL A 550 -24.28 9.00 27.42
N LYS A 551 -23.59 9.45 28.47
CA LYS A 551 -22.31 10.15 28.31
C LYS A 551 -21.33 9.28 27.53
N TYR A 552 -20.80 9.82 26.43
CA TYR A 552 -19.75 9.18 25.67
C TYR A 552 -18.49 8.96 26.50
N VAL A 553 -17.91 7.79 26.35
CA VAL A 553 -16.61 7.42 26.91
C VAL A 553 -15.59 7.34 25.81
N GLU A 554 -14.49 8.08 25.92
CA GLU A 554 -13.44 7.99 24.91
C GLU A 554 -12.87 6.57 24.85
N PRO A 555 -12.71 5.98 23.66
CA PRO A 555 -12.10 4.67 23.49
C PRO A 555 -10.71 4.61 24.09
N VAL A 556 -10.34 3.47 24.62
CA VAL A 556 -9.02 3.26 25.22
C VAL A 556 -8.18 2.37 24.31
N SER A 557 -7.03 2.90 23.87
CA SER A 557 -6.07 2.18 23.07
C SER A 557 -4.91 1.68 23.92
N PHE A 558 -4.39 0.49 23.58
CA PHE A 558 -3.25 -0.13 24.24
C PHE A 558 -2.56 -1.11 23.27
N ASN A 559 -1.31 -1.48 23.59
CA ASN A 559 -0.51 -2.32 22.73
C ASN A 559 -0.01 -3.54 23.48
N VAL A 560 0.01 -4.68 22.80
CA VAL A 560 0.64 -5.92 23.26
C VAL A 560 1.79 -6.22 22.32
N THR A 561 2.99 -6.46 22.88
CA THR A 561 4.16 -6.85 22.11
C THR A 561 4.51 -8.30 22.40
N ILE A 562 4.75 -9.06 21.33
CA ILE A 562 5.11 -10.46 21.38
C ILE A 562 6.45 -10.60 20.66
N ASN A 563 7.47 -11.06 21.36
CA ASN A 563 8.78 -11.36 20.80
C ASN A 563 8.93 -12.88 20.65
N PHE A 564 9.37 -13.32 19.48
CA PHE A 564 9.65 -14.73 19.24
C PHE A 564 11.13 -15.02 19.53
N GLY A 565 11.40 -16.12 20.20
CA GLY A 565 12.77 -16.62 20.43
C GLY A 565 13.30 -17.41 19.24
N THR A 566 12.39 -17.90 18.42
CA THR A 566 12.65 -18.56 17.13
C THR A 566 11.74 -17.93 16.09
N PRO A 567 12.26 -17.45 14.96
CA PRO A 567 11.43 -16.89 13.90
C PRO A 567 10.33 -17.86 13.43
N VAL A 568 9.16 -17.34 13.11
CA VAL A 568 7.97 -18.13 12.79
C VAL A 568 7.51 -17.82 11.37
N LYS A 569 7.28 -18.85 10.57
CA LYS A 569 6.70 -18.67 9.23
C LYS A 569 5.23 -18.28 9.31
N LEU A 570 4.81 -17.40 8.40
CA LEU A 570 3.40 -17.00 8.26
C LEU A 570 2.47 -18.21 8.04
N THR A 571 2.94 -19.24 7.35
CA THR A 571 2.19 -20.49 7.13
C THR A 571 1.90 -21.23 8.42
N ASP A 572 2.75 -21.09 9.43
CA ASP A 572 2.66 -21.82 10.70
C ASP A 572 1.87 -21.01 11.74
N SER A 573 2.07 -19.69 11.80
CA SER A 573 1.34 -18.80 12.71
C SER A 573 -0.10 -18.52 12.27
N GLY A 574 -0.41 -18.70 11.00
CA GLY A 574 -1.60 -18.11 10.40
C GLY A 574 -1.56 -16.58 10.39
N MET A 575 -2.65 -15.98 9.95
CA MET A 575 -2.77 -14.51 9.84
C MET A 575 -3.56 -13.92 11.02
N PRO A 576 -3.23 -12.69 11.45
CA PRO A 576 -4.07 -11.96 12.40
C PRO A 576 -5.53 -11.84 11.89
N PRO A 577 -6.51 -11.71 12.77
CA PRO A 577 -6.39 -11.61 14.23
C PRO A 577 -6.15 -12.95 14.93
N PHE A 578 -5.69 -13.98 14.19
CA PHE A 578 -5.42 -15.34 14.69
C PHE A 578 -6.70 -16.07 15.15
N ASN A 579 -6.79 -16.50 16.40
CA ASN A 579 -7.97 -17.08 16.99
C ASN A 579 -8.37 -16.24 18.23
N PRO A 580 -9.05 -15.08 18.07
CA PRO A 580 -9.44 -14.22 19.16
C PRO A 580 -10.62 -14.81 19.92
N PHE A 581 -10.68 -14.55 21.23
CA PHE A 581 -11.78 -15.01 22.07
C PHE A 581 -12.11 -14.09 23.24
N LEU A 582 -13.36 -14.13 23.62
CA LEU A 582 -13.90 -13.51 24.81
C LEU A 582 -13.89 -14.51 25.96
N ILE A 583 -13.45 -14.11 27.18
CA ILE A 583 -13.62 -14.87 28.41
C ILE A 583 -14.85 -14.33 29.12
N VAL A 584 -15.88 -15.16 29.24
CA VAL A 584 -17.17 -14.70 29.78
C VAL A 584 -17.15 -14.61 31.30
N ASN A 585 -17.42 -13.43 31.83
CA ASN A 585 -17.63 -13.15 33.25
C ASN A 585 -16.57 -13.72 34.21
N GLN A 586 -15.29 -13.57 33.84
CA GLN A 586 -14.14 -14.07 34.61
C GLN A 586 -14.10 -15.60 34.79
N ASN A 587 -14.87 -16.34 34.03
CA ASN A 587 -14.79 -17.80 33.99
C ASN A 587 -13.84 -18.20 32.83
N ARG A 588 -12.57 -18.55 33.16
CA ARG A 588 -11.55 -18.87 32.19
C ARG A 588 -11.94 -20.01 31.26
N GLU A 589 -12.72 -20.93 31.72
CA GLU A 589 -13.14 -22.12 30.99
C GLU A 589 -14.33 -21.81 30.04
N LYS A 590 -14.94 -20.62 30.15
CA LYS A 590 -16.03 -20.19 29.26
C LYS A 590 -15.55 -19.20 28.23
N GLU A 591 -15.33 -19.68 27.03
CA GLU A 591 -14.77 -18.95 25.90
C GLU A 591 -15.81 -18.75 24.78
N VAL A 592 -15.75 -17.61 24.09
CA VAL A 592 -16.48 -17.35 22.86
C VAL A 592 -15.49 -17.00 21.76
N HIS A 593 -15.38 -17.86 20.78
CA HIS A 593 -14.51 -17.67 19.61
C HIS A 593 -15.32 -17.26 18.36
N LEU A 594 -14.59 -16.94 17.30
CA LEU A 594 -15.19 -16.78 15.98
C LEU A 594 -15.77 -18.12 15.48
N PRO A 595 -16.86 -18.10 14.69
CA PRO A 595 -17.43 -19.33 14.14
C PRO A 595 -16.35 -20.14 13.36
N GLY A 596 -16.37 -21.45 13.55
CA GLY A 596 -15.43 -22.36 12.92
C GLY A 596 -14.04 -22.43 13.55
N LYS A 597 -13.69 -21.53 14.50
CA LYS A 597 -12.43 -21.57 15.23
C LYS A 597 -12.53 -22.50 16.45
N SER A 598 -11.49 -23.29 16.70
CA SER A 598 -11.43 -24.18 17.87
C SER A 598 -11.27 -23.39 19.17
N ASN A 599 -11.66 -24.01 20.27
CA ASN A 599 -11.37 -23.55 21.63
C ASN A 599 -9.90 -23.72 22.00
N THR A 600 -9.46 -23.04 23.09
CA THR A 600 -8.15 -23.31 23.72
C THR A 600 -8.19 -24.59 24.56
N ASP A 601 -7.03 -25.06 25.01
CA ASP A 601 -6.93 -26.27 25.88
C ASP A 601 -7.61 -26.11 27.25
N LEU A 602 -7.89 -24.88 27.67
CA LEU A 602 -8.49 -24.58 28.97
C LEU A 602 -10.02 -24.42 28.94
N ALA A 603 -10.65 -24.52 27.77
CA ALA A 603 -12.09 -24.40 27.65
C ALA A 603 -12.86 -25.59 28.24
N ASP A 604 -13.99 -25.32 28.92
CA ASP A 604 -14.92 -26.35 29.35
C ASP A 604 -15.74 -26.88 28.17
N THR A 605 -15.35 -28.03 27.65
CA THR A 605 -16.01 -28.66 26.52
C THR A 605 -17.38 -29.27 26.88
N GLU A 606 -17.77 -29.36 28.17
CA GLU A 606 -19.11 -29.77 28.59
C GLU A 606 -20.17 -28.70 28.27
N LEU A 607 -19.76 -27.46 28.06
CA LEU A 607 -20.63 -26.38 27.61
C LEU A 607 -21.03 -26.49 26.13
N PHE A 608 -20.32 -27.25 25.34
CA PHE A 608 -20.62 -27.41 23.91
C PHE A 608 -21.89 -28.24 23.68
N GLY A 609 -22.68 -27.78 22.71
CA GLY A 609 -23.98 -28.37 22.42
C GLY A 609 -25.03 -28.13 23.47
N GLN A 610 -24.80 -27.20 24.41
CA GLN A 610 -25.79 -26.79 25.41
C GLN A 610 -26.63 -25.58 24.93
N ASN A 611 -27.86 -25.47 25.44
CA ASN A 611 -28.79 -24.39 25.11
C ASN A 611 -28.97 -24.19 23.59
N ASP A 612 -28.49 -23.05 23.06
CA ASP A 612 -28.58 -22.71 21.64
C ASP A 612 -27.32 -23.04 20.85
N ASP A 613 -26.23 -23.44 21.53
CA ASP A 613 -24.98 -23.84 20.88
C ASP A 613 -25.09 -25.22 20.24
N THR A 614 -24.53 -25.37 19.05
CA THR A 614 -24.48 -26.64 18.33
C THR A 614 -23.06 -27.08 17.99
N THR A 615 -22.11 -26.64 18.80
CA THR A 615 -20.69 -27.03 18.66
C THR A 615 -20.56 -28.55 18.76
N VAL A 616 -19.80 -29.11 17.79
CA VAL A 616 -19.34 -30.50 17.77
C VAL A 616 -17.84 -30.48 17.59
N LEU A 617 -17.11 -30.99 18.60
CA LEU A 617 -15.67 -31.01 18.61
C LEU A 617 -15.07 -31.53 17.30
N HIS A 618 -14.08 -30.85 16.78
CA HIS A 618 -13.37 -31.14 15.53
C HIS A 618 -14.21 -31.06 14.24
N GLN A 619 -15.46 -30.56 14.32
CA GLN A 619 -16.35 -30.45 13.16
C GLN A 619 -16.98 -29.07 12.98
N LYS A 620 -17.51 -28.50 14.07
CA LYS A 620 -18.31 -27.26 14.04
C LYS A 620 -18.18 -26.55 15.38
N TYR A 621 -17.92 -25.26 15.34
CA TYR A 621 -17.70 -24.48 16.56
C TYR A 621 -18.46 -23.16 16.56
N TYR A 622 -19.00 -22.79 17.74
CA TYR A 622 -19.57 -21.48 18.07
C TYR A 622 -20.62 -20.96 17.10
N VAL A 623 -21.60 -21.81 16.78
CA VAL A 623 -22.77 -21.43 16.00
C VAL A 623 -24.05 -22.10 16.51
N THR A 624 -25.19 -21.44 16.30
CA THR A 624 -26.53 -21.95 16.66
C THR A 624 -27.00 -23.03 15.67
N GLU A 625 -28.19 -23.62 15.91
CA GLU A 625 -28.86 -24.55 15.00
C GLU A 625 -29.06 -23.92 13.60
N ASN A 626 -29.39 -22.64 13.55
CA ASN A 626 -29.54 -21.89 12.29
C ASN A 626 -28.20 -21.33 11.77
N ASN A 627 -27.08 -21.81 12.31
CA ASN A 627 -25.72 -21.40 11.97
C ASN A 627 -25.43 -19.91 12.22
N LEU A 628 -26.07 -19.28 13.21
CA LEU A 628 -25.76 -17.89 13.61
C LEU A 628 -24.59 -17.85 14.60
N PRO A 629 -23.70 -16.82 14.53
CA PRO A 629 -22.47 -16.74 15.33
C PRO A 629 -22.68 -15.97 16.63
N TRP A 630 -21.73 -16.09 17.57
CA TRP A 630 -21.59 -15.21 18.75
C TRP A 630 -20.44 -14.19 18.62
N ALA A 631 -19.69 -14.24 17.54
CA ALA A 631 -18.61 -13.29 17.28
C ALA A 631 -18.43 -13.05 15.79
N LEU A 632 -17.97 -11.85 15.45
CA LEU A 632 -17.66 -11.42 14.09
C LEU A 632 -16.27 -10.81 14.03
N ASN A 633 -15.52 -11.13 12.96
CA ASN A 633 -14.30 -10.45 12.60
C ASN A 633 -14.51 -9.67 11.30
N ILE A 634 -14.55 -8.35 11.39
CA ILE A 634 -14.69 -7.45 10.24
C ILE A 634 -13.30 -6.88 9.92
N PRO A 635 -12.72 -7.16 8.74
CA PRO A 635 -11.36 -6.69 8.36
C PRO A 635 -11.35 -5.21 7.94
N TYR A 636 -12.16 -4.40 8.60
CA TYR A 636 -12.35 -2.98 8.37
C TYR A 636 -12.93 -2.30 9.60
N GLU A 637 -13.00 -0.98 9.60
CA GLU A 637 -13.71 -0.25 10.66
C GLU A 637 -15.22 -0.57 10.64
N PHE A 638 -15.70 -1.03 11.78
CA PHE A 638 -17.11 -1.34 11.99
C PHE A 638 -17.73 -0.36 12.99
N ASN A 639 -18.83 0.26 12.61
CA ASN A 639 -19.64 1.09 13.49
C ASN A 639 -20.68 0.21 14.19
N HIS A 640 -20.43 -0.12 15.45
CA HIS A 640 -21.29 -1.01 16.22
C HIS A 640 -22.71 -0.47 16.39
N LEU A 641 -23.61 -1.38 16.70
CA LEU A 641 -25.03 -1.10 16.88
C LEU A 641 -25.32 -0.53 18.28
N ARG A 642 -26.48 0.09 18.43
CA ARG A 642 -26.99 0.45 19.72
C ARG A 642 -27.47 -0.80 20.45
N GLU A 643 -27.48 -0.72 21.78
CA GLU A 643 -27.98 -1.74 22.71
C GLU A 643 -29.33 -2.30 22.27
N ARG A 644 -29.42 -3.65 22.19
CA ARG A 644 -30.61 -4.40 21.78
C ARG A 644 -31.11 -4.12 20.38
N VAL A 645 -30.24 -3.69 19.50
CA VAL A 645 -30.55 -3.51 18.08
C VAL A 645 -29.83 -4.60 17.29
N SER A 646 -30.56 -5.62 16.89
CA SER A 646 -30.05 -6.73 16.10
C SER A 646 -29.37 -6.24 14.81
N ILE A 647 -28.29 -6.92 14.40
CA ILE A 647 -27.41 -6.51 13.30
C ILE A 647 -28.12 -6.29 11.97
N ASP A 648 -29.17 -7.04 11.69
CA ASP A 648 -29.98 -6.93 10.46
C ASP A 648 -30.79 -5.61 10.39
N LYS A 649 -31.00 -4.94 11.54
CA LYS A 649 -31.71 -3.65 11.59
C LYS A 649 -30.79 -2.47 11.29
N GLY A 650 -29.51 -2.58 11.61
CA GLY A 650 -28.52 -1.55 11.32
C GLY A 650 -27.77 -1.77 10.01
N TYR A 651 -27.53 -3.03 9.65
CA TYR A 651 -26.84 -3.46 8.44
C TYR A 651 -27.78 -4.24 7.52
N LEU A 652 -28.42 -3.53 6.63
CA LEU A 652 -29.58 -3.97 5.85
C LEU A 652 -29.25 -5.12 4.84
N LYS A 653 -28.00 -5.42 4.62
CA LYS A 653 -27.53 -6.49 3.73
C LYS A 653 -26.96 -7.72 4.46
N PHE A 654 -26.95 -7.70 5.79
CA PHE A 654 -26.42 -8.80 6.59
C PHE A 654 -27.17 -10.11 6.36
N ILE A 655 -28.51 -10.11 6.30
CA ILE A 655 -29.32 -11.32 6.09
C ILE A 655 -29.04 -11.94 4.73
N GLU A 656 -29.05 -11.14 3.65
CA GLU A 656 -28.78 -11.64 2.29
C GLU A 656 -27.36 -12.19 2.19
N TRP A 657 -26.38 -11.53 2.80
CA TRP A 657 -25.01 -12.00 2.87
C TRP A 657 -24.91 -13.34 3.59
N ALA A 658 -25.46 -13.45 4.81
CA ALA A 658 -25.41 -14.67 5.59
C ALA A 658 -26.13 -15.84 4.91
N LYS A 659 -27.35 -15.62 4.39
CA LYS A 659 -28.14 -16.66 3.65
C LYS A 659 -27.43 -17.12 2.37
N SER A 660 -26.63 -16.29 1.75
CA SER A 660 -25.85 -16.65 0.55
C SER A 660 -24.54 -17.38 0.86
N GLY A 661 -24.23 -17.61 2.15
CA GLY A 661 -22.93 -18.14 2.55
C GLY A 661 -21.76 -17.19 2.18
N GLY A 662 -22.02 -15.88 2.24
CA GLY A 662 -21.01 -14.86 1.98
C GLY A 662 -20.80 -14.48 0.51
N SER A 663 -21.54 -15.10 -0.44
CA SER A 663 -21.35 -14.86 -1.88
C SER A 663 -22.01 -13.56 -2.37
N LEU A 664 -23.06 -13.08 -1.70
CA LEU A 664 -23.71 -11.80 -2.01
C LEU A 664 -23.31 -10.75 -0.96
N TYR A 665 -23.15 -9.50 -1.40
CA TYR A 665 -22.88 -8.38 -0.49
C TYR A 665 -21.68 -8.62 0.45
N SER A 666 -20.58 -9.13 -0.07
CA SER A 666 -19.34 -9.35 0.69
C SER A 666 -18.80 -8.08 1.36
N ASP A 667 -19.33 -6.92 0.96
CA ASP A 667 -19.05 -5.57 1.48
C ASP A 667 -20.20 -4.98 2.31
N TRP A 668 -21.08 -5.80 2.89
CA TRP A 668 -22.27 -5.36 3.63
C TRP A 668 -21.95 -4.38 4.77
N TYR A 669 -20.78 -4.49 5.36
CA TYR A 669 -20.27 -3.64 6.44
C TYR A 669 -19.64 -2.32 5.96
N VAL A 670 -19.35 -2.18 4.68
CA VAL A 670 -18.81 -0.95 4.10
C VAL A 670 -19.90 0.09 3.95
N ASN A 671 -19.60 1.35 4.28
CA ASN A 671 -20.58 2.41 4.15
C ASN A 671 -20.98 2.62 2.66
N GLY A 672 -22.28 2.63 2.40
CA GLY A 672 -22.81 2.78 1.05
C GLY A 672 -24.33 2.95 1.02
N ALA A 673 -24.86 3.45 -0.08
CA ALA A 673 -26.29 3.69 -0.22
C ALA A 673 -27.09 2.38 -0.03
N GLY A 674 -28.07 2.40 0.86
CA GLY A 674 -28.96 1.27 1.16
C GLY A 674 -28.33 0.11 1.93
N LYS A 675 -27.12 0.25 2.46
CA LYS A 675 -26.47 -0.78 3.29
C LYS A 675 -26.68 -0.58 4.79
N ARG A 676 -26.86 0.66 5.26
CA ARG A 676 -26.94 0.98 6.70
C ARG A 676 -28.18 1.78 7.05
N ASP A 677 -28.75 1.50 8.22
CA ASP A 677 -29.67 2.38 8.94
C ASP A 677 -28.90 3.12 10.05
N HIS A 678 -28.52 4.35 9.79
CA HIS A 678 -27.73 5.17 10.71
C HIS A 678 -28.43 5.46 12.04
N GLU A 679 -29.77 5.38 12.10
CA GLU A 679 -30.48 5.55 13.37
C GLU A 679 -30.30 4.36 14.34
N LYS A 680 -29.88 3.22 13.83
CA LYS A 680 -29.64 1.99 14.59
C LYS A 680 -28.17 1.83 14.99
N ILE A 681 -27.29 2.50 14.31
CA ILE A 681 -25.86 2.52 14.62
C ILE A 681 -25.59 3.48 15.76
N TYR A 682 -24.65 3.13 16.62
CA TYR A 682 -24.20 4.04 17.66
C TYR A 682 -23.32 5.14 17.06
N GLU A 683 -23.67 6.37 17.38
CA GLU A 683 -22.89 7.55 17.01
C GLU A 683 -22.51 8.34 18.25
N LYS A 684 -21.31 8.90 18.29
CA LYS A 684 -20.87 9.79 19.37
C LYS A 684 -21.89 10.94 19.51
N PRO A 685 -22.47 11.16 20.68
CA PRO A 685 -23.35 12.32 20.92
C PRO A 685 -22.60 13.61 20.57
N GLN A 686 -23.30 14.52 19.87
CA GLN A 686 -22.76 15.83 19.47
C GLN A 686 -22.55 16.75 20.67
#